data_e84bfe652b258ec1e628ac2efd1a65a3
#
_entry.id   e84bfe652b258ec1e628ac2efd1a65a3
#
_cell.length_a   1.000
_cell.length_b   1.000
_cell.length_c   1.000
_cell.angle_alpha   90.00
_cell.angle_beta   90.00
_cell.angle_gamma   90.00
#
_symmetry.space_group_name_H-M   'P 1'
#
loop_
_entity.id
_entity.type
_entity.pdbx_description
1 polymer ?
#
loop_
_entity_poly.entity_id
_entity_poly.type
_entity_poly.pdbx_seq_one_letter_code
_entity_poly.pdbx_strand_id
1 'polypeptide(L)'
;MTRRARVGGIALLAAAAIVVVLLFVVFRVAGPPRWPEGAIFVPRDAATVQQALESASPGATIVLRAQDGPFRGPVTIDSADITLVSSGGKAKLEAPGSEPALTIRADGVVVRGLEIASESVGIRLEATRCTIERTRIFGAPIGVQLRGARGCELAAIEVDGGRIGLDLDSSAGNALIDIAVRGASESGVRFVESSNNRLEGITVVDTPTGVSLEQGSSENELRGLRIEGASTVGIGLRGSNDNLVVDSTVRGSGTGVLLEGGTGNGILGCEISDSGVAGLAFNQAVQNRATENRIEGSQDAGILLTQSAEDALSYNTIGDCGGAGIRIDGCDRVLIVGNRLTANALGIVSDRSSHGRILQNTVLSADRSGTGIRVSGGAENRILDNHVRGGGVGCLVSDSREDTILRNRIEGQATVGLSIVNGSLGSAVAENRIVDNLVGIAIAASSRSEVLNNDVAENDTGLLLVRPGPGVRIEGNAIETNRIGIQQTDASDIAGAEMGPGDGGETVSAVVVNNLFARNETLDVLNETAIPIYAGDNWWGVTGERDTAPARVSSGVFLEGSAWRGTLAVGTGSDVSGEILGRILQYALTEAGFRVIDLIGMGDSDRVREALRMQDVDFIWWGTHDALLPEANGIDVDTASIPATRRWTVVVSEETAAQLAEPTLSAFAEWIRRSEDTFGYSAPRGLGDAAEAFEEAYGLRESVDSVRWAETLGEVEALLKFGAVEAAIVDNLEETLTSAGFVALEDDLAVFEAAELLVAFRTGLLARFPEIEDVLGRLADLLTTAAVHDLIGRVRLLQREPEAVAWKFLVVRGLLQE
;
A
#
# COMPACT_ATOMS: atom_id res chain seq x y z
N MET A 1 28.93 -26.28 15.29
CA MET A 1 28.49 -25.37 14.17
C MET A 1 29.68 -24.74 13.45
N THR A 2 30.65 -25.47 12.91
CA THR A 2 31.87 -24.87 12.34
C THR A 2 32.48 -25.65 11.15
N ARG A 3 31.70 -26.48 10.46
CA ARG A 3 32.22 -27.20 9.27
C ARG A 3 31.41 -26.99 7.98
N ARG A 4 30.17 -26.47 8.07
CA ARG A 4 29.33 -26.20 6.86
C ARG A 4 29.52 -24.79 6.26
N ALA A 5 30.04 -23.82 6.99
CA ALA A 5 30.28 -22.47 6.49
C ALA A 5 31.56 -22.31 5.64
N ARG A 6 32.49 -23.25 5.71
CA ARG A 6 33.75 -23.19 4.89
C ARG A 6 33.63 -23.83 3.51
N VAL A 7 32.67 -24.71 3.30
CA VAL A 7 32.48 -25.35 1.99
C VAL A 7 31.70 -24.48 1.02
N GLY A 8 30.73 -23.67 1.53
CA GLY A 8 29.97 -22.71 0.73
C GLY A 8 30.79 -21.56 0.18
N GLY A 9 31.74 -21.04 0.96
CA GLY A 9 32.60 -19.93 0.55
C GLY A 9 33.61 -20.31 -0.55
N ILE A 10 34.10 -21.56 -0.55
CA ILE A 10 35.03 -22.04 -1.57
C ILE A 10 34.32 -22.35 -2.90
N ALA A 11 33.08 -22.82 -2.85
CA ALA A 11 32.24 -23.04 -4.05
C ALA A 11 31.84 -21.71 -4.72
N LEU A 12 31.52 -20.65 -3.95
CA LEU A 12 31.22 -19.32 -4.51
C LEU A 12 32.45 -18.64 -5.15
N LEU A 13 33.63 -18.80 -4.53
CA LEU A 13 34.90 -18.28 -5.08
C LEU A 13 35.34 -19.05 -6.33
N ALA A 14 35.10 -20.36 -6.39
CA ALA A 14 35.34 -21.15 -7.56
C ALA A 14 34.39 -20.82 -8.73
N ALA A 15 33.11 -20.58 -8.45
CA ALA A 15 32.14 -20.15 -9.45
C ALA A 15 32.47 -18.74 -9.99
N ALA A 16 32.82 -17.80 -9.11
CA ALA A 16 33.26 -16.46 -9.53
C ALA A 16 34.55 -16.50 -10.37
N ALA A 17 35.52 -17.37 -10.02
CA ALA A 17 36.73 -17.55 -10.79
C ALA A 17 36.47 -18.18 -12.16
N ILE A 18 35.52 -19.11 -12.26
CA ILE A 18 35.12 -19.72 -13.55
C ILE A 18 34.40 -18.70 -14.44
N VAL A 19 33.53 -17.84 -13.87
CA VAL A 19 32.86 -16.75 -14.62
C VAL A 19 33.89 -15.73 -15.12
N VAL A 20 34.87 -15.34 -14.29
CA VAL A 20 35.96 -14.44 -14.71
C VAL A 20 36.84 -15.07 -15.76
N VAL A 21 37.16 -16.37 -15.67
CA VAL A 21 37.95 -17.10 -16.70
C VAL A 21 37.13 -17.28 -17.97
N LEU A 22 35.84 -17.57 -17.89
CA LEU A 22 34.94 -17.62 -19.05
C LEU A 22 34.82 -16.26 -19.73
N LEU A 23 34.65 -15.19 -18.98
CA LEU A 23 34.67 -13.82 -19.50
C LEU A 23 36.03 -13.49 -20.16
N PHE A 24 37.16 -13.89 -19.56
CA PHE A 24 38.49 -13.66 -20.13
C PHE A 24 38.76 -14.53 -21.39
N VAL A 25 38.17 -15.72 -21.47
CA VAL A 25 38.29 -16.59 -22.65
C VAL A 25 37.38 -16.08 -23.77
N VAL A 26 36.16 -15.62 -23.47
CA VAL A 26 35.25 -15.00 -24.46
C VAL A 26 35.88 -13.70 -25.01
N PHE A 27 36.51 -12.88 -24.17
CA PHE A 27 37.20 -11.67 -24.64
C PHE A 27 38.49 -11.97 -25.47
N ARG A 28 39.12 -13.14 -25.35
CA ARG A 28 40.32 -13.51 -26.13
C ARG A 28 40.03 -14.24 -27.45
N VAL A 29 38.81 -14.75 -27.62
CA VAL A 29 38.43 -15.49 -28.85
C VAL A 29 37.70 -14.59 -29.87
N ALA A 30 37.21 -13.39 -29.45
CA ALA A 30 36.76 -12.39 -30.39
C ALA A 30 37.96 -11.77 -31.09
N GLY A 31 38.27 -12.22 -32.29
CA GLY A 31 39.22 -11.55 -33.18
C GLY A 31 38.88 -10.08 -33.38
N PRO A 32 39.75 -9.26 -33.99
CA PRO A 32 39.47 -7.84 -34.20
C PRO A 32 38.07 -7.70 -34.83
N PRO A 33 37.23 -6.73 -34.36
CA PRO A 33 35.90 -6.57 -34.86
C PRO A 33 35.91 -6.46 -36.38
N ARG A 34 35.18 -7.35 -37.07
CA ARG A 34 35.00 -7.28 -38.51
C ARG A 34 33.97 -6.20 -38.81
N TRP A 35 34.43 -5.09 -39.34
CA TRP A 35 33.59 -4.01 -39.78
C TRP A 35 32.81 -4.36 -41.04
N PRO A 36 31.59 -3.86 -41.27
CA PRO A 36 30.88 -4.05 -42.53
C PRO A 36 31.74 -3.60 -43.74
N GLU A 37 31.56 -4.25 -44.89
CA GLU A 37 32.16 -3.83 -46.12
C GLU A 37 31.71 -2.41 -46.49
N GLY A 38 32.64 -1.48 -46.75
CA GLY A 38 32.31 -0.08 -47.00
C GLY A 38 32.29 0.80 -45.71
N ALA A 39 32.71 0.31 -44.54
CA ALA A 39 32.85 1.15 -43.35
C ALA A 39 33.87 2.29 -43.57
N ILE A 40 33.44 3.51 -43.18
CA ILE A 40 34.22 4.74 -43.33
C ILE A 40 35.04 4.99 -42.06
N PHE A 41 36.36 5.01 -42.15
CA PHE A 41 37.24 5.29 -40.98
C PHE A 41 37.70 6.73 -40.98
N VAL A 42 37.55 7.37 -39.81
CA VAL A 42 38.02 8.74 -39.60
C VAL A 42 39.28 8.68 -38.72
N PRO A 43 40.42 9.34 -39.15
CA PRO A 43 40.58 10.27 -40.27
C PRO A 43 41.08 9.62 -41.57
N ARG A 44 41.12 8.28 -41.66
CA ARG A 44 41.69 7.59 -42.81
C ARG A 44 40.97 7.89 -44.16
N ASP A 45 39.62 7.77 -44.18
CA ASP A 45 38.80 7.85 -45.38
C ASP A 45 38.11 9.22 -45.51
N ALA A 46 37.98 9.98 -44.40
CA ALA A 46 37.47 11.34 -44.33
C ALA A 46 38.24 12.12 -43.27
N ALA A 47 38.59 13.38 -43.53
CA ALA A 47 39.43 14.17 -42.63
C ALA A 47 38.70 14.52 -41.29
N THR A 48 37.39 14.69 -41.33
CA THR A 48 36.55 14.95 -40.12
C THR A 48 35.36 14.04 -40.04
N VAL A 49 34.78 13.92 -38.86
CA VAL A 49 33.55 13.12 -38.63
C VAL A 49 32.38 13.68 -39.47
N GLN A 50 32.24 15.02 -39.57
CA GLN A 50 31.21 15.66 -40.36
C GLN A 50 31.34 15.35 -41.86
N GLN A 51 32.55 15.40 -42.41
CA GLN A 51 32.81 15.01 -43.82
C GLN A 51 32.48 13.54 -44.07
N ALA A 52 32.79 12.65 -43.13
CA ALA A 52 32.44 11.23 -43.22
C ALA A 52 30.90 11.06 -43.31
N LEU A 53 30.16 11.79 -42.49
CA LEU A 53 28.70 11.77 -42.46
C LEU A 53 28.06 12.35 -43.74
N GLU A 54 28.60 13.43 -44.26
CA GLU A 54 28.16 14.08 -45.52
C GLU A 54 28.35 13.18 -46.75
N SER A 55 29.39 12.34 -46.72
CA SER A 55 29.69 11.38 -47.79
C SER A 55 28.99 10.02 -47.60
N ALA A 56 28.42 9.74 -46.42
CA ALA A 56 27.81 8.47 -46.07
C ALA A 56 26.42 8.30 -46.66
N SER A 57 26.14 7.14 -47.24
CA SER A 57 24.78 6.73 -47.60
C SER A 57 24.01 6.23 -46.39
N PRO A 58 22.66 6.27 -46.41
CA PRO A 58 21.86 5.64 -45.35
C PRO A 58 22.30 4.19 -45.06
N GLY A 59 22.40 3.80 -43.79
CA GLY A 59 22.87 2.52 -43.35
C GLY A 59 24.42 2.37 -43.24
N ALA A 60 25.19 3.42 -43.56
CA ALA A 60 26.67 3.37 -43.50
C ALA A 60 27.17 3.30 -42.04
N THR A 61 28.32 2.61 -41.88
CA THR A 61 29.06 2.57 -40.62
C THR A 61 30.28 3.50 -40.67
N ILE A 62 30.32 4.42 -39.70
CA ILE A 62 31.47 5.34 -39.51
C ILE A 62 32.23 4.91 -38.27
N VAL A 63 33.51 4.66 -38.41
CA VAL A 63 34.38 4.13 -37.36
C VAL A 63 35.36 5.20 -36.90
N LEU A 64 35.30 5.59 -35.64
CA LEU A 64 36.24 6.46 -34.99
C LEU A 64 37.25 5.62 -34.19
N ARG A 65 38.53 5.65 -34.57
CA ARG A 65 39.54 4.99 -33.75
C ARG A 65 39.97 5.87 -32.58
N ALA A 66 39.79 5.36 -31.36
CA ALA A 66 40.03 6.14 -30.14
C ALA A 66 41.44 6.77 -30.08
N GLN A 67 42.44 6.10 -30.63
CA GLN A 67 43.83 6.57 -30.69
C GLN A 67 44.09 7.76 -31.64
N ASP A 68 43.14 7.99 -32.58
CA ASP A 68 43.30 9.03 -33.60
C ASP A 68 42.56 10.36 -33.18
N GLY A 69 41.92 10.35 -32.00
CA GLY A 69 41.27 11.52 -31.42
C GLY A 69 42.24 12.49 -30.72
N PRO A 70 41.74 13.64 -30.21
CA PRO A 70 40.30 13.99 -30.16
C PRO A 70 39.74 14.42 -31.52
N PHE A 71 38.53 14.00 -31.80
CA PHE A 71 37.78 14.46 -32.98
C PHE A 71 37.07 15.79 -32.65
N ARG A 72 36.92 16.68 -33.65
CA ARG A 72 36.32 17.97 -33.44
C ARG A 72 34.85 17.98 -33.90
N GLY A 73 33.97 18.50 -33.02
CA GLY A 73 32.59 18.86 -33.29
C GLY A 73 32.41 20.35 -33.60
N PRO A 74 31.17 20.82 -33.84
CA PRO A 74 29.93 20.06 -33.78
C PRO A 74 29.78 19.03 -34.90
N VAL A 75 29.01 17.97 -34.60
CA VAL A 75 28.70 16.89 -35.56
C VAL A 75 27.19 16.76 -35.66
N THR A 76 26.64 16.73 -36.90
CA THR A 76 25.23 16.53 -37.15
C THR A 76 24.99 15.32 -38.04
N ILE A 77 24.08 14.43 -37.64
CA ILE A 77 23.69 13.23 -38.39
C ILE A 77 22.29 13.47 -38.97
N ASP A 78 22.21 13.72 -40.27
CA ASP A 78 20.97 13.96 -41.02
C ASP A 78 20.60 12.78 -41.94
N SER A 79 21.43 11.71 -42.02
CA SER A 79 21.19 10.52 -42.83
C SER A 79 20.70 9.36 -41.95
N ALA A 80 19.66 8.65 -42.39
CA ALA A 80 19.04 7.57 -41.60
C ALA A 80 19.94 6.32 -41.49
N ASP A 81 19.70 5.55 -40.42
CA ASP A 81 20.32 4.27 -40.15
C ASP A 81 21.86 4.29 -40.07
N ILE A 82 22.47 5.44 -39.86
CA ILE A 82 23.92 5.59 -39.67
C ILE A 82 24.37 4.91 -38.37
N THR A 83 25.43 4.16 -38.43
CA THR A 83 26.15 3.64 -37.25
C THR A 83 27.44 4.40 -37.03
N LEU A 84 27.50 5.24 -35.97
CA LEU A 84 28.72 5.94 -35.55
C LEU A 84 29.32 5.20 -34.34
N VAL A 85 30.48 4.57 -34.53
CA VAL A 85 31.04 3.66 -33.52
C VAL A 85 32.52 3.95 -33.27
N SER A 86 32.94 3.78 -32.02
CA SER A 86 34.32 3.84 -31.62
C SER A 86 35.01 2.47 -31.71
N SER A 87 36.27 2.49 -32.01
CA SER A 87 37.15 1.31 -32.05
C SER A 87 38.42 1.53 -31.23
N GLY A 88 38.82 0.52 -30.48
CA GLY A 88 40.04 0.53 -29.67
C GLY A 88 39.90 1.33 -28.35
N GLY A 89 38.70 1.54 -27.89
CA GLY A 89 38.31 2.30 -26.68
C GLY A 89 37.22 3.34 -26.96
N LYS A 90 36.93 4.27 -26.04
CA LYS A 90 36.01 5.36 -26.27
C LYS A 90 36.72 6.46 -27.13
N ALA A 91 36.17 6.81 -28.28
CA ALA A 91 36.70 7.90 -29.11
C ALA A 91 36.25 9.26 -28.55
N LYS A 92 37.18 10.16 -28.37
CA LYS A 92 36.88 11.49 -27.79
C LYS A 92 36.40 12.48 -28.85
N LEU A 93 35.22 13.05 -28.67
CA LEU A 93 34.63 14.13 -29.45
C LEU A 93 34.63 15.42 -28.62
N GLU A 94 35.34 16.48 -29.08
CA GLU A 94 35.40 17.77 -28.43
C GLU A 94 34.66 18.82 -29.26
N ALA A 95 33.72 19.53 -28.65
CA ALA A 95 32.96 20.61 -29.27
C ALA A 95 32.97 21.88 -28.37
N PRO A 96 33.96 22.74 -28.53
CA PRO A 96 33.94 24.05 -27.90
C PRO A 96 32.90 24.95 -28.58
N GLY A 97 32.21 25.79 -27.79
CA GLY A 97 31.22 26.74 -28.27
C GLY A 97 29.77 26.38 -27.98
N SER A 98 28.83 27.10 -28.56
CA SER A 98 27.42 27.08 -28.19
C SER A 98 26.57 26.00 -28.87
N GLU A 99 27.13 25.29 -29.86
CA GLU A 99 26.42 24.20 -30.56
C GLU A 99 26.55 22.88 -29.80
N PRO A 100 25.55 21.98 -29.90
CA PRO A 100 25.67 20.62 -29.37
C PRO A 100 26.85 19.86 -30.00
N ALA A 101 27.55 19.07 -29.19
CA ALA A 101 28.68 18.30 -29.73
C ALA A 101 28.23 17.27 -30.77
N LEU A 102 27.09 16.62 -30.52
CA LEU A 102 26.47 15.67 -31.46
C LEU A 102 24.99 15.97 -31.57
N THR A 103 24.48 16.22 -32.76
CA THR A 103 23.05 16.37 -33.07
C THR A 103 22.60 15.22 -33.98
N ILE A 104 21.54 14.53 -33.59
CA ILE A 104 20.94 13.40 -34.34
C ILE A 104 19.55 13.84 -34.77
N ARG A 105 19.31 14.00 -36.08
CA ARG A 105 18.02 14.38 -36.67
C ARG A 105 17.41 13.30 -37.54
N ALA A 106 18.18 12.28 -37.88
CA ALA A 106 17.71 11.20 -38.72
C ALA A 106 17.39 9.96 -37.89
N ASP A 107 16.41 9.19 -38.32
CA ASP A 107 15.91 7.99 -37.67
C ASP A 107 16.86 6.80 -37.78
N GLY A 108 16.76 5.87 -36.82
CA GLY A 108 17.49 4.60 -36.81
C GLY A 108 19.00 4.73 -36.58
N VAL A 109 19.48 5.88 -36.12
CA VAL A 109 20.92 6.11 -35.89
C VAL A 109 21.40 5.35 -34.66
N VAL A 110 22.55 4.70 -34.78
CA VAL A 110 23.26 4.02 -33.69
C VAL A 110 24.56 4.75 -33.37
N VAL A 111 24.70 5.18 -32.11
CA VAL A 111 25.94 5.81 -31.60
C VAL A 111 26.51 4.94 -30.48
N ARG A 112 27.78 4.55 -30.59
CA ARG A 112 28.36 3.63 -29.60
C ARG A 112 29.80 4.00 -29.24
N GLY A 113 30.06 4.05 -27.94
CA GLY A 113 31.41 4.06 -27.38
C GLY A 113 32.14 5.41 -27.50
N LEU A 114 31.42 6.56 -27.38
CA LEU A 114 32.03 7.88 -27.43
C LEU A 114 32.36 8.42 -26.02
N GLU A 115 33.36 9.32 -26.01
CA GLU A 115 33.63 10.21 -24.90
C GLU A 115 33.44 11.65 -25.41
N ILE A 116 32.44 12.39 -24.85
CA ILE A 116 32.02 13.69 -25.39
C ILE A 116 32.33 14.78 -24.36
N ALA A 117 33.10 15.77 -24.81
CA ALA A 117 33.35 17.01 -24.09
C ALA A 117 32.66 18.18 -24.83
N SER A 118 31.78 18.92 -24.15
CA SER A 118 30.99 20.00 -24.74
C SER A 118 30.86 21.20 -23.79
N GLU A 119 30.79 22.40 -24.33
CA GLU A 119 30.47 23.61 -23.59
C GLU A 119 28.98 23.99 -23.68
N SER A 120 28.18 23.21 -24.42
CA SER A 120 26.72 23.38 -24.61
C SER A 120 25.96 22.09 -24.28
N VAL A 121 25.48 21.38 -25.27
CA VAL A 121 24.78 20.10 -25.12
C VAL A 121 25.72 18.98 -25.59
N GLY A 122 25.84 17.90 -24.80
CA GLY A 122 26.67 16.77 -25.21
C GLY A 122 26.05 16.08 -26.44
N ILE A 123 24.83 15.56 -26.29
CA ILE A 123 24.06 14.92 -27.38
C ILE A 123 22.68 15.55 -27.44
N ARG A 124 22.25 15.97 -28.62
CA ARG A 124 20.88 16.36 -28.92
C ARG A 124 20.24 15.32 -29.85
N LEU A 125 19.15 14.75 -29.44
CA LEU A 125 18.40 13.73 -30.17
C LEU A 125 17.03 14.27 -30.57
N GLU A 126 16.80 14.45 -31.87
CA GLU A 126 15.57 14.98 -32.46
C GLU A 126 14.96 14.00 -33.47
N ALA A 127 15.05 12.68 -33.23
CA ALA A 127 14.76 11.62 -34.16
C ALA A 127 14.07 10.41 -33.47
N THR A 128 13.71 9.41 -34.25
CA THR A 128 13.03 8.20 -33.72
C THR A 128 13.89 6.94 -33.91
N ARG A 129 13.64 5.92 -33.08
CA ARG A 129 14.28 4.59 -33.15
C ARG A 129 15.81 4.64 -33.17
N CYS A 130 16.40 5.58 -32.46
CA CYS A 130 17.84 5.69 -32.33
C CYS A 130 18.36 4.94 -31.12
N THR A 131 19.60 4.44 -31.21
CA THR A 131 20.28 3.80 -30.08
C THR A 131 21.57 4.55 -29.74
N ILE A 132 21.73 4.93 -28.46
CA ILE A 132 22.95 5.58 -27.94
C ILE A 132 23.45 4.74 -26.77
N GLU A 133 24.63 4.15 -26.90
CA GLU A 133 25.15 3.29 -25.85
C GLU A 133 26.63 3.49 -25.53
N ARG A 134 27.01 3.11 -24.30
CA ARG A 134 28.39 3.13 -23.80
C ARG A 134 29.12 4.47 -24.00
N THR A 135 28.38 5.56 -23.79
CA THR A 135 28.87 6.93 -24.02
C THR A 135 29.11 7.63 -22.69
N ARG A 136 30.21 8.38 -22.59
CA ARG A 136 30.49 9.24 -21.44
C ARG A 136 30.45 10.70 -21.88
N ILE A 137 29.80 11.57 -21.08
CA ILE A 137 29.65 12.99 -21.38
C ILE A 137 30.12 13.79 -20.17
N PHE A 138 30.92 14.84 -20.41
CA PHE A 138 31.43 15.71 -19.35
C PHE A 138 31.59 17.16 -19.83
N GLY A 139 31.54 18.11 -18.91
CA GLY A 139 31.66 19.55 -19.18
C GLY A 139 30.44 20.19 -19.84
N ALA A 140 29.47 19.40 -20.31
CA ALA A 140 28.27 19.90 -20.96
C ALA A 140 27.23 20.42 -19.94
N PRO A 141 26.69 21.64 -20.08
CA PRO A 141 25.54 22.09 -19.29
C PRO A 141 24.34 21.15 -19.34
N ILE A 142 24.10 20.49 -20.47
CA ILE A 142 23.11 19.40 -20.62
C ILE A 142 23.83 18.20 -21.23
N GLY A 143 23.82 17.07 -20.52
CA GLY A 143 24.49 15.87 -21.00
C GLY A 143 23.82 15.35 -22.27
N VAL A 144 22.61 14.84 -22.17
CA VAL A 144 21.79 14.38 -23.30
C VAL A 144 20.46 15.11 -23.30
N GLN A 145 20.07 15.65 -24.45
CA GLN A 145 18.79 16.30 -24.66
C GLN A 145 17.98 15.56 -25.74
N LEU A 146 16.83 15.04 -25.34
CA LEU A 146 15.83 14.48 -26.26
C LEU A 146 14.78 15.54 -26.54
N ARG A 147 14.51 15.83 -27.80
CA ARG A 147 13.45 16.78 -28.22
C ARG A 147 12.53 16.12 -29.22
N GLY A 148 11.31 15.80 -28.80
CA GLY A 148 10.35 15.10 -29.64
C GLY A 148 10.79 13.69 -30.04
N ALA A 149 11.79 13.13 -29.38
CA ALA A 149 12.35 11.81 -29.68
C ALA A 149 11.37 10.71 -29.27
N ARG A 150 11.30 9.64 -30.11
CA ARG A 150 10.35 8.54 -29.87
C ARG A 150 10.97 7.18 -30.15
N GLY A 151 10.70 6.22 -29.23
CA GLY A 151 11.13 4.84 -29.41
C GLY A 151 12.65 4.68 -29.48
N CYS A 152 13.40 5.54 -28.78
CA CYS A 152 14.86 5.50 -28.73
C CYS A 152 15.34 4.75 -27.50
N GLU A 153 16.49 4.11 -27.62
CA GLU A 153 17.16 3.42 -26.53
C GLU A 153 18.48 4.13 -26.17
N LEU A 154 18.62 4.49 -24.90
CA LEU A 154 19.80 5.09 -24.32
C LEU A 154 20.33 4.16 -23.25
N ALA A 155 21.50 3.53 -23.46
CA ALA A 155 22.01 2.52 -22.55
C ALA A 155 23.47 2.74 -22.14
N ALA A 156 23.79 2.46 -20.88
CA ALA A 156 25.15 2.55 -20.34
C ALA A 156 25.81 3.92 -20.61
N ILE A 157 25.12 5.00 -20.28
CA ILE A 157 25.60 6.38 -20.44
C ILE A 157 26.07 6.91 -19.08
N GLU A 158 27.20 7.58 -19.09
CA GLU A 158 27.72 8.29 -17.93
C GLU A 158 27.72 9.81 -18.22
N VAL A 159 27.15 10.60 -17.32
CA VAL A 159 27.17 12.08 -17.38
C VAL A 159 27.79 12.62 -16.10
N ASP A 160 28.90 13.33 -16.26
CA ASP A 160 29.62 13.92 -15.14
C ASP A 160 29.52 15.48 -15.16
N GLY A 161 28.90 16.03 -14.12
CA GLY A 161 28.71 17.48 -13.95
C GLY A 161 27.60 18.06 -14.84
N GLY A 162 27.69 19.36 -15.10
CA GLY A 162 26.70 20.09 -15.88
C GLY A 162 25.55 20.65 -15.05
N ARG A 163 24.53 21.11 -15.74
CA ARG A 163 23.29 21.62 -15.12
C ARG A 163 22.24 20.51 -15.06
N ILE A 164 22.02 19.81 -16.16
CA ILE A 164 21.06 18.69 -16.27
C ILE A 164 21.77 17.51 -16.92
N GLY A 165 21.65 16.33 -16.31
CA GLY A 165 22.21 15.10 -16.87
C GLY A 165 21.48 14.68 -18.15
N LEU A 166 20.20 14.36 -18.03
CA LEU A 166 19.32 14.02 -19.15
C LEU A 166 18.10 14.92 -19.15
N ASP A 167 17.74 15.45 -20.29
CA ASP A 167 16.64 16.38 -20.50
C ASP A 167 15.71 15.84 -21.59
N LEU A 168 14.52 15.38 -21.20
CA LEU A 168 13.49 14.89 -22.12
C LEU A 168 12.42 15.97 -22.26
N ASP A 169 12.27 16.49 -23.47
CA ASP A 169 11.30 17.51 -23.84
C ASP A 169 10.40 16.96 -24.95
N SER A 170 9.09 16.87 -24.71
CA SER A 170 8.06 16.39 -25.63
C SER A 170 8.38 15.00 -26.24
N SER A 171 9.01 14.12 -25.47
CA SER A 171 9.60 12.87 -25.91
C SER A 171 8.85 11.66 -25.32
N ALA A 172 8.64 10.60 -26.12
CA ALA A 172 7.78 9.50 -25.71
C ALA A 172 8.26 8.11 -26.15
N GLY A 173 7.96 7.10 -25.36
CA GLY A 173 8.25 5.70 -25.67
C GLY A 173 9.75 5.38 -25.74
N ASN A 174 10.56 6.12 -24.99
CA ASN A 174 12.02 5.90 -24.99
C ASN A 174 12.42 5.01 -23.80
N ALA A 175 13.44 4.17 -24.00
CA ALA A 175 14.05 3.35 -22.97
C ALA A 175 15.39 3.94 -22.53
N LEU A 176 15.55 4.22 -21.25
CA LEU A 176 16.76 4.73 -20.63
C LEU A 176 17.27 3.69 -19.64
N ILE A 177 18.39 3.03 -19.95
CA ILE A 177 18.84 1.83 -19.24
C ILE A 177 20.27 2.02 -18.72
N ASP A 178 20.52 1.68 -17.46
CA ASP A 178 21.88 1.70 -16.85
C ASP A 178 22.61 3.03 -17.03
N ILE A 179 21.96 4.16 -16.73
CA ILE A 179 22.56 5.49 -16.89
C ILE A 179 23.02 6.04 -15.54
N ALA A 180 24.22 6.60 -15.51
CA ALA A 180 24.77 7.24 -14.33
C ALA A 180 24.95 8.75 -14.54
N VAL A 181 24.36 9.55 -13.64
CA VAL A 181 24.51 11.02 -13.60
C VAL A 181 25.14 11.42 -12.27
N ARG A 182 26.17 12.23 -12.28
CA ARG A 182 26.87 12.69 -11.08
C ARG A 182 27.09 14.19 -11.09
N GLY A 183 26.79 14.85 -9.98
CA GLY A 183 27.11 16.24 -9.74
C GLY A 183 26.46 17.24 -10.68
N ALA A 184 25.26 16.94 -11.23
CA ALA A 184 24.51 17.94 -11.99
C ALA A 184 23.95 19.00 -11.04
N SER A 185 24.08 20.27 -11.41
CA SER A 185 23.76 21.39 -10.48
C SER A 185 22.29 21.77 -10.40
N GLU A 186 21.40 21.14 -11.17
CA GLU A 186 19.94 21.32 -11.14
C GLU A 186 19.22 19.97 -11.03
N SER A 187 19.34 19.10 -12.02
CA SER A 187 18.62 17.84 -12.08
C SER A 187 19.45 16.72 -12.72
N GLY A 188 19.37 15.52 -12.16
CA GLY A 188 19.94 14.35 -12.78
C GLY A 188 19.22 13.98 -14.08
N VAL A 189 17.90 13.77 -14.00
CA VAL A 189 17.03 13.49 -15.15
C VAL A 189 15.79 14.38 -15.05
N ARG A 190 15.42 15.05 -16.13
CA ARG A 190 14.25 15.91 -16.21
C ARG A 190 13.35 15.52 -17.38
N PHE A 191 12.06 15.43 -17.12
CA PHE A 191 11.00 15.24 -18.10
C PHE A 191 10.13 16.50 -18.15
N VAL A 192 9.83 16.95 -19.33
CA VAL A 192 8.87 18.04 -19.59
C VAL A 192 7.98 17.57 -20.74
N GLU A 193 6.67 17.51 -20.53
CA GLU A 193 5.69 17.03 -21.52
C GLU A 193 6.08 15.68 -22.16
N SER A 194 6.70 14.79 -21.37
CA SER A 194 7.30 13.55 -21.86
C SER A 194 6.67 12.33 -21.20
N SER A 195 6.07 11.44 -22.01
CA SER A 195 5.22 10.35 -21.53
C SER A 195 5.59 9.00 -22.10
N ASN A 196 5.10 7.91 -21.45
CA ASN A 196 5.36 6.53 -21.90
C ASN A 196 6.85 6.17 -22.02
N ASN A 197 7.73 6.76 -21.19
CA ASN A 197 9.14 6.42 -21.19
C ASN A 197 9.45 5.44 -20.05
N ARG A 198 10.43 4.56 -20.29
CA ARG A 198 10.90 3.60 -19.29
C ARG A 198 12.32 3.97 -18.85
N LEU A 199 12.51 4.10 -17.54
CA LEU A 199 13.80 4.27 -16.89
C LEU A 199 14.12 3.02 -16.09
N GLU A 200 15.28 2.42 -16.33
CA GLU A 200 15.71 1.22 -15.63
C GLU A 200 17.17 1.34 -15.18
N GLY A 201 17.44 1.06 -13.91
CA GLY A 201 18.80 1.05 -13.37
C GLY A 201 19.52 2.42 -13.41
N ILE A 202 18.79 3.53 -13.37
CA ILE A 202 19.39 4.86 -13.38
C ILE A 202 20.00 5.19 -12.02
N THR A 203 21.24 5.62 -12.01
CA THR A 203 21.93 6.10 -10.81
C THR A 203 22.16 7.59 -10.88
N VAL A 204 21.68 8.34 -9.88
CA VAL A 204 21.90 9.80 -9.75
C VAL A 204 22.54 10.09 -8.40
N VAL A 205 23.65 10.83 -8.42
CA VAL A 205 24.41 11.15 -7.21
C VAL A 205 24.74 12.63 -7.14
N ASP A 206 24.58 13.23 -5.96
CA ASP A 206 24.97 14.61 -5.62
C ASP A 206 24.36 15.65 -6.58
N THR A 207 23.04 15.67 -6.67
CA THR A 207 22.25 16.64 -7.44
C THR A 207 21.21 17.33 -6.56
N PRO A 208 20.74 18.54 -6.86
CA PRO A 208 19.60 19.13 -6.16
C PRO A 208 18.32 18.30 -6.32
N THR A 209 18.01 17.89 -7.56
CA THR A 209 16.90 16.99 -7.86
C THR A 209 17.43 15.74 -8.58
N GLY A 210 17.06 14.55 -8.08
CA GLY A 210 17.47 13.30 -8.72
C GLY A 210 16.77 13.12 -10.07
N VAL A 211 15.47 12.89 -10.06
CA VAL A 211 14.61 12.76 -11.24
C VAL A 211 13.41 13.68 -11.09
N SER A 212 13.04 14.44 -12.11
CA SER A 212 11.82 15.25 -12.13
C SER A 212 10.96 14.97 -13.35
N LEU A 213 9.65 14.80 -13.11
CA LEU A 213 8.60 14.72 -14.11
C LEU A 213 7.69 15.92 -13.95
N GLU A 214 7.57 16.72 -14.99
CA GLU A 214 6.90 18.03 -14.95
C GLU A 214 5.93 18.21 -16.14
N GLN A 215 4.98 19.12 -15.99
CA GLN A 215 4.11 19.62 -17.06
C GLN A 215 3.39 18.49 -17.84
N GLY A 216 2.71 17.56 -17.11
CA GLY A 216 1.95 16.50 -17.74
C GLY A 216 2.79 15.34 -18.27
N SER A 217 4.01 15.16 -17.78
CA SER A 217 4.83 13.99 -18.06
C SER A 217 4.22 12.76 -17.40
N SER A 218 3.47 11.97 -18.15
CA SER A 218 2.57 10.92 -17.62
C SER A 218 2.90 9.54 -18.18
N GLU A 219 2.39 8.49 -17.51
CA GLU A 219 2.55 7.10 -17.96
C GLU A 219 4.03 6.68 -18.12
N ASN A 220 4.94 7.21 -17.27
CA ASN A 220 6.33 6.80 -17.28
C ASN A 220 6.59 5.76 -16.20
N GLU A 221 7.40 4.76 -16.52
CA GLU A 221 7.87 3.74 -15.59
C GLU A 221 9.31 4.05 -15.15
N LEU A 222 9.52 4.16 -13.82
CA LEU A 222 10.80 4.41 -13.17
C LEU A 222 11.14 3.20 -12.29
N ARG A 223 11.96 2.29 -12.78
CA ARG A 223 12.27 1.03 -12.09
C ARG A 223 13.73 0.94 -11.68
N GLY A 224 13.97 0.47 -10.45
CA GLY A 224 15.32 0.18 -9.96
C GLY A 224 16.25 1.39 -9.95
N LEU A 225 15.70 2.59 -9.70
CA LEU A 225 16.49 3.80 -9.60
C LEU A 225 17.32 3.82 -8.31
N ARG A 226 18.52 4.39 -8.39
CA ARG A 226 19.36 4.65 -7.24
C ARG A 226 19.68 6.15 -7.15
N ILE A 227 19.08 6.83 -6.20
CA ILE A 227 19.24 8.27 -6.00
C ILE A 227 19.95 8.49 -4.65
N GLU A 228 21.10 9.17 -4.67
CA GLU A 228 21.89 9.45 -3.47
C GLU A 228 22.23 10.95 -3.39
N GLY A 229 22.00 11.55 -2.22
CA GLY A 229 22.40 12.92 -1.94
C GLY A 229 21.68 13.99 -2.76
N ALA A 230 20.39 13.77 -3.10
CA ALA A 230 19.58 14.78 -3.77
C ALA A 230 19.15 15.84 -2.76
N SER A 231 19.83 17.00 -2.76
CA SER A 231 19.69 17.97 -1.66
C SER A 231 18.27 18.58 -1.51
N THR A 232 17.44 18.54 -2.55
CA THR A 232 16.06 19.03 -2.52
C THR A 232 15.05 17.88 -2.62
N VAL A 233 15.02 17.14 -3.73
CA VAL A 233 14.05 16.08 -3.99
C VAL A 233 14.73 14.91 -4.69
N GLY A 234 14.55 13.71 -4.17
CA GLY A 234 15.04 12.50 -4.83
C GLY A 234 14.30 12.24 -6.14
N ILE A 235 12.98 12.03 -6.09
CA ILE A 235 12.11 11.87 -7.27
C ILE A 235 10.92 12.82 -7.11
N GLY A 236 10.70 13.71 -8.07
CA GLY A 236 9.61 14.69 -8.09
C GLY A 236 8.64 14.45 -9.24
N LEU A 237 7.34 14.32 -8.94
CA LEU A 237 6.27 14.26 -9.91
C LEU A 237 5.38 15.51 -9.71
N ARG A 238 5.43 16.46 -10.66
CA ARG A 238 4.70 17.73 -10.56
C ARG A 238 3.71 17.88 -11.68
N GLY A 239 2.40 17.90 -11.35
CA GLY A 239 1.33 17.97 -12.35
C GLY A 239 1.43 16.86 -13.39
N SER A 240 1.84 15.66 -12.98
CA SER A 240 2.11 14.50 -13.84
C SER A 240 1.31 13.31 -13.34
N ASN A 241 0.71 12.54 -14.24
CA ASN A 241 -0.27 11.51 -13.89
C ASN A 241 0.20 10.11 -14.29
N ASP A 242 -0.38 9.11 -13.65
CA ASP A 242 -0.24 7.70 -14.03
C ASP A 242 1.22 7.26 -14.21
N ASN A 243 2.15 7.82 -13.41
CA ASN A 243 3.55 7.40 -13.39
C ASN A 243 3.76 6.35 -12.32
N LEU A 244 4.68 5.43 -12.59
CA LEU A 244 4.99 4.33 -11.70
C LEU A 244 6.47 4.37 -11.28
N VAL A 245 6.72 4.44 -9.97
CA VAL A 245 8.07 4.32 -9.37
C VAL A 245 8.15 3.00 -8.62
N VAL A 246 9.03 2.11 -9.07
CA VAL A 246 9.09 0.73 -8.56
C VAL A 246 10.50 0.35 -8.14
N ASP A 247 10.62 -0.41 -7.07
CA ASP A 247 11.86 -1.08 -6.63
C ASP A 247 13.08 -0.13 -6.58
N SER A 248 12.84 1.14 -6.24
CA SER A 248 13.85 2.21 -6.31
C SER A 248 14.40 2.55 -4.92
N THR A 249 15.67 2.93 -4.87
CA THR A 249 16.35 3.35 -3.64
C THR A 249 16.61 4.85 -3.67
N VAL A 250 16.13 5.57 -2.64
CA VAL A 250 16.37 7.02 -2.48
C VAL A 250 16.98 7.28 -1.10
N ARG A 251 18.17 7.85 -1.07
CA ARG A 251 18.88 8.08 0.19
C ARG A 251 19.42 9.50 0.32
N GLY A 252 19.30 10.08 1.53
CA GLY A 252 19.92 11.37 1.87
C GLY A 252 19.37 12.53 1.06
N SER A 253 18.06 12.55 0.80
CA SER A 253 17.40 13.61 0.05
C SER A 253 16.71 14.62 0.95
N GLY A 254 16.45 15.82 0.46
CA GLY A 254 15.59 16.79 1.19
C GLY A 254 14.20 16.19 1.41
N THR A 255 13.53 15.79 0.34
CA THR A 255 12.35 14.91 0.33
C THR A 255 12.67 13.70 -0.54
N GLY A 256 12.36 12.49 -0.08
CA GLY A 256 12.66 11.29 -0.84
C GLY A 256 11.90 11.25 -2.16
N VAL A 257 10.58 11.12 -2.13
CA VAL A 257 9.70 11.21 -3.31
C VAL A 257 8.63 12.28 -3.04
N LEU A 258 8.45 13.20 -3.96
CA LEU A 258 7.47 14.28 -3.90
C LEU A 258 6.46 14.17 -5.04
N LEU A 259 5.17 14.06 -4.70
CA LEU A 259 4.05 14.24 -5.60
C LEU A 259 3.43 15.62 -5.32
N GLU A 260 3.44 16.50 -6.31
CA GLU A 260 2.85 17.83 -6.22
C GLU A 260 1.79 18.02 -7.30
N GLY A 261 0.53 17.86 -6.92
CA GLY A 261 -0.57 17.65 -7.86
C GLY A 261 -0.48 16.28 -8.53
N GLY A 262 -1.27 16.06 -9.56
CA GLY A 262 -1.28 14.81 -10.31
C GLY A 262 -2.16 13.72 -9.70
N THR A 263 -2.49 12.74 -10.51
CA THR A 263 -3.46 11.69 -10.21
C THR A 263 -2.93 10.34 -10.67
N GLY A 264 -3.27 9.27 -9.95
CA GLY A 264 -3.01 7.90 -10.38
C GLY A 264 -1.57 7.43 -10.32
N ASN A 265 -0.66 8.19 -9.69
CA ASN A 265 0.73 7.78 -9.59
C ASN A 265 0.91 6.68 -8.53
N GLY A 266 1.81 5.73 -8.79
CA GLY A 266 2.16 4.63 -7.91
C GLY A 266 3.61 4.69 -7.44
N ILE A 267 3.84 4.48 -6.13
CA ILE A 267 5.17 4.32 -5.53
C ILE A 267 5.19 2.97 -4.82
N LEU A 268 5.87 1.99 -5.41
CA LEU A 268 5.80 0.58 -5.00
C LEU A 268 7.18 0.01 -4.67
N GLY A 269 7.29 -0.69 -3.55
CA GLY A 269 8.48 -1.47 -3.18
C GLY A 269 9.77 -0.66 -3.05
N CYS A 270 9.69 0.65 -2.81
CA CYS A 270 10.85 1.53 -2.76
C CYS A 270 11.49 1.55 -1.36
N GLU A 271 12.82 1.68 -1.32
CA GLU A 271 13.59 1.93 -0.11
C GLU A 271 13.97 3.42 -0.03
N ILE A 272 13.44 4.11 0.98
CA ILE A 272 13.66 5.56 1.14
C ILE A 272 14.24 5.82 2.53
N SER A 273 15.42 6.43 2.59
CA SER A 273 16.06 6.67 3.88
C SER A 273 16.72 8.05 4.00
N ASP A 274 16.87 8.48 5.24
CA ASP A 274 17.63 9.67 5.64
C ASP A 274 17.11 10.95 4.95
N SER A 275 15.79 11.11 4.84
CA SER A 275 15.17 12.29 4.23
C SER A 275 15.12 13.47 5.19
N GLY A 276 15.48 14.67 4.71
CA GLY A 276 15.52 15.88 5.53
C GLY A 276 14.14 16.40 5.96
N VAL A 277 13.08 16.09 5.22
CA VAL A 277 11.70 16.46 5.54
C VAL A 277 10.85 15.21 5.64
N ALA A 278 10.52 14.58 4.52
CA ALA A 278 9.68 13.40 4.48
C ALA A 278 10.26 12.35 3.53
N GLY A 279 10.02 11.07 3.84
CA GLY A 279 10.33 9.99 2.91
C GLY A 279 9.48 10.10 1.66
N LEU A 280 8.15 10.11 1.82
CA LEU A 280 7.17 10.40 0.77
C LEU A 280 6.38 11.66 1.14
N ALA A 281 6.15 12.54 0.17
CA ALA A 281 5.29 13.71 0.34
C ALA A 281 4.29 13.82 -0.81
N PHE A 282 2.99 13.92 -0.48
CA PHE A 282 1.90 14.15 -1.42
C PHE A 282 1.28 15.50 -1.08
N ASN A 283 1.29 16.41 -2.02
CA ASN A 283 0.75 17.75 -1.85
C ASN A 283 -0.26 18.07 -2.94
N GLN A 284 -1.51 18.31 -2.58
CA GLN A 284 -2.62 18.55 -3.51
C GLN A 284 -2.75 17.43 -4.57
N ALA A 285 -2.44 16.21 -4.15
CA ALA A 285 -2.43 15.01 -4.99
C ALA A 285 -3.75 14.24 -4.84
N VAL A 286 -4.15 13.46 -5.84
CA VAL A 286 -5.45 12.76 -5.83
C VAL A 286 -5.30 11.34 -6.40
N GLN A 287 -5.85 10.35 -5.70
CA GLN A 287 -5.90 8.95 -6.16
C GLN A 287 -4.52 8.33 -6.44
N ASN A 288 -3.50 8.74 -5.68
CA ASN A 288 -2.18 8.13 -5.78
C ASN A 288 -2.00 7.02 -4.75
N ARG A 289 -0.99 6.18 -4.95
CA ARG A 289 -0.75 5.01 -4.09
C ARG A 289 0.70 4.94 -3.67
N ALA A 290 0.92 4.63 -2.38
CA ALA A 290 2.21 4.25 -1.84
C ALA A 290 2.07 2.88 -1.18
N THR A 291 2.68 1.85 -1.78
CA THR A 291 2.48 0.46 -1.38
C THR A 291 3.83 -0.24 -1.17
N GLU A 292 3.92 -1.03 -0.09
CA GLU A 292 5.09 -1.87 0.25
C GLU A 292 6.43 -1.12 0.33
N ASN A 293 6.42 0.18 0.57
CA ASN A 293 7.66 0.94 0.69
C ASN A 293 8.27 0.78 2.07
N ARG A 294 9.60 0.75 2.12
CA ARG A 294 10.39 0.83 3.34
C ARG A 294 10.91 2.26 3.51
N ILE A 295 10.50 2.94 4.58
CA ILE A 295 10.85 4.34 4.84
C ILE A 295 11.50 4.45 6.22
N GLU A 296 12.70 4.99 6.28
CA GLU A 296 13.47 5.08 7.54
C GLU A 296 14.19 6.41 7.69
N GLY A 297 14.29 6.89 8.94
CA GLY A 297 15.16 8.00 9.31
C GLY A 297 14.77 9.37 8.74
N SER A 298 13.50 9.59 8.40
CA SER A 298 13.02 10.92 7.97
C SER A 298 12.99 11.89 9.15
N GLN A 299 13.41 13.14 8.95
CA GLN A 299 13.52 14.09 10.07
C GLN A 299 12.17 14.56 10.62
N ASP A 300 11.14 14.77 9.75
CA ASP A 300 9.79 15.14 10.19
C ASP A 300 8.82 13.96 10.05
N ALA A 301 8.48 13.51 8.86
CA ALA A 301 7.53 12.44 8.67
C ALA A 301 8.05 11.33 7.73
N GLY A 302 7.64 10.08 7.99
CA GLY A 302 7.87 9.01 7.02
C GLY A 302 7.07 9.28 5.75
N ILE A 303 5.74 9.43 5.89
CA ILE A 303 4.84 9.83 4.80
C ILE A 303 4.06 11.07 5.24
N LEU A 304 4.03 12.09 4.39
CA LEU A 304 3.33 13.35 4.59
C LEU A 304 2.32 13.61 3.47
N LEU A 305 1.05 13.73 3.79
CA LEU A 305 0.02 14.18 2.86
C LEU A 305 -0.51 15.56 3.28
N THR A 306 -0.65 16.47 2.32
CA THR A 306 -1.20 17.80 2.58
C THR A 306 -2.22 18.15 1.50
N GLN A 307 -3.45 18.51 1.90
CA GLN A 307 -4.53 18.92 1.00
C GLN A 307 -4.77 17.92 -0.15
N SER A 308 -4.60 16.65 0.14
CA SER A 308 -4.68 15.54 -0.82
C SER A 308 -5.97 14.74 -0.60
N ALA A 309 -6.42 13.98 -1.61
CA ALA A 309 -7.66 13.24 -1.50
C ALA A 309 -7.59 11.86 -2.20
N GLU A 310 -8.32 10.90 -1.63
CA GLU A 310 -8.48 9.56 -2.21
C GLU A 310 -7.16 8.80 -2.43
N ASP A 311 -6.10 9.21 -1.73
CA ASP A 311 -4.81 8.53 -1.79
C ASP A 311 -4.80 7.28 -0.89
N ALA A 312 -4.04 6.26 -1.28
CA ALA A 312 -3.91 5.02 -0.53
C ALA A 312 -2.46 4.78 -0.08
N LEU A 313 -2.30 4.54 1.21
CA LEU A 313 -1.03 4.20 1.86
C LEU A 313 -1.14 2.80 2.44
N SER A 314 -0.58 1.80 1.75
CA SER A 314 -0.78 0.40 2.10
C SER A 314 0.52 -0.38 2.31
N TYR A 315 0.52 -1.19 3.35
CA TYR A 315 1.60 -2.16 3.66
C TYR A 315 3.02 -1.57 3.73
N ASN A 316 3.15 -0.26 3.98
CA ASN A 316 4.45 0.37 4.13
C ASN A 316 5.07 0.05 5.49
N THR A 317 6.38 -0.13 5.54
CA THR A 317 7.16 -0.24 6.77
C THR A 317 7.86 1.09 7.01
N ILE A 318 7.52 1.76 8.13
CA ILE A 318 7.95 3.13 8.41
C ILE A 318 8.58 3.18 9.79
N GLY A 319 9.84 3.61 9.88
CA GLY A 319 10.57 3.60 11.14
C GLY A 319 11.52 4.76 11.37
N ASP A 320 11.84 4.97 12.65
CA ASP A 320 12.86 5.90 13.10
C ASP A 320 12.70 7.34 12.59
N CYS A 321 11.45 7.79 12.40
CA CYS A 321 11.15 9.16 11.99
C CYS A 321 11.12 10.10 13.19
N GLY A 322 11.72 11.29 13.03
CA GLY A 322 11.80 12.30 14.09
C GLY A 322 10.45 12.90 14.48
N GLY A 323 9.47 12.90 13.57
CA GLY A 323 8.10 13.30 13.83
C GLY A 323 7.12 12.12 13.69
N ALA A 324 6.13 12.22 12.82
CA ALA A 324 5.14 11.18 12.61
C ALA A 324 5.62 10.10 11.63
N GLY A 325 5.22 8.84 11.87
CA GLY A 325 5.37 7.82 10.84
C GLY A 325 4.54 8.18 9.59
N ILE A 326 3.23 8.45 9.79
CA ILE A 326 2.33 8.98 8.75
C ILE A 326 1.66 10.23 9.28
N ARG A 327 1.68 11.33 8.51
CA ARG A 327 0.93 12.56 8.79
C ARG A 327 0.06 12.92 7.59
N ILE A 328 -1.22 13.14 7.84
CA ILE A 328 -2.15 13.70 6.86
C ILE A 328 -2.75 15.00 7.42
N ASP A 329 -2.83 16.05 6.61
CA ASP A 329 -3.32 17.37 7.02
C ASP A 329 -4.22 17.98 5.95
N GLY A 330 -5.47 18.27 6.31
CA GLY A 330 -6.48 18.83 5.40
C GLY A 330 -6.83 17.90 4.23
N CYS A 331 -6.80 16.59 4.45
CA CYS A 331 -7.04 15.56 3.45
C CYS A 331 -8.47 15.00 3.52
N ASP A 332 -8.92 14.40 2.43
CA ASP A 332 -10.25 13.78 2.36
C ASP A 332 -10.16 12.36 1.77
N ARG A 333 -10.90 11.40 2.36
CA ARG A 333 -10.98 9.99 1.92
C ARG A 333 -9.64 9.27 1.73
N VAL A 334 -8.66 9.56 2.58
CA VAL A 334 -7.36 8.86 2.54
C VAL A 334 -7.51 7.48 3.17
N LEU A 335 -6.97 6.46 2.50
CA LEU A 335 -6.89 5.09 3.01
C LEU A 335 -5.48 4.81 3.55
N ILE A 336 -5.38 4.45 4.84
CA ILE A 336 -4.13 4.05 5.50
C ILE A 336 -4.32 2.62 6.01
N VAL A 337 -3.79 1.62 5.32
CA VAL A 337 -4.09 0.21 5.60
C VAL A 337 -2.84 -0.67 5.69
N GLY A 338 -2.81 -1.56 6.66
CA GLY A 338 -1.77 -2.58 6.78
C GLY A 338 -0.35 -2.08 7.05
N ASN A 339 -0.16 -0.79 7.34
CA ASN A 339 1.18 -0.24 7.53
C ASN A 339 1.77 -0.65 8.89
N ARG A 340 3.09 -0.89 8.90
CA ARG A 340 3.86 -1.17 10.11
C ARG A 340 4.70 0.05 10.48
N LEU A 341 4.38 0.67 11.60
CA LEU A 341 5.08 1.87 12.10
C LEU A 341 5.85 1.51 13.37
N THR A 342 7.14 1.80 13.40
CA THR A 342 8.01 1.45 14.54
C THR A 342 8.96 2.58 14.89
N ALA A 343 9.10 2.87 16.18
CA ALA A 343 10.07 3.84 16.70
C ALA A 343 9.96 5.26 16.11
N ASN A 344 8.77 5.66 15.65
CA ASN A 344 8.50 7.04 15.28
C ASN A 344 8.09 7.85 16.51
N ALA A 345 8.33 9.16 16.54
CA ALA A 345 7.92 10.00 17.67
C ALA A 345 6.39 10.02 17.83
N LEU A 346 5.65 10.03 16.71
CA LEU A 346 4.21 9.81 16.64
C LEU A 346 3.93 8.70 15.62
N GLY A 347 2.86 7.93 15.81
CA GLY A 347 2.49 6.90 14.85
C GLY A 347 1.79 7.49 13.62
N ILE A 348 0.44 7.49 13.62
CA ILE A 348 -0.40 8.07 12.55
C ILE A 348 -1.04 9.34 13.09
N VAL A 349 -0.92 10.43 12.34
CA VAL A 349 -1.49 11.74 12.69
C VAL A 349 -2.39 12.20 11.55
N SER A 350 -3.68 12.44 11.87
CA SER A 350 -4.70 12.95 10.96
C SER A 350 -5.21 14.27 11.50
N ASP A 351 -4.78 15.38 10.92
CA ASP A 351 -5.17 16.72 11.32
C ASP A 351 -6.11 17.33 10.25
N ARG A 352 -7.25 17.89 10.66
CA ARG A 352 -8.25 18.55 9.77
C ARG A 352 -8.65 17.73 8.54
N SER A 353 -8.63 16.39 8.68
CA SER A 353 -8.89 15.45 7.60
C SER A 353 -10.18 14.68 7.89
N SER A 354 -10.97 14.40 6.85
CA SER A 354 -12.28 13.78 6.99
C SER A 354 -12.42 12.53 6.12
N HIS A 355 -13.37 11.65 6.48
CA HIS A 355 -13.66 10.38 5.79
C HIS A 355 -12.44 9.46 5.65
N GLY A 356 -11.40 9.71 6.46
CA GLY A 356 -10.17 8.89 6.47
C GLY A 356 -10.44 7.49 7.00
N ARG A 357 -9.78 6.50 6.42
CA ARG A 357 -9.87 5.09 6.85
C ARG A 357 -8.48 4.63 7.31
N ILE A 358 -8.32 4.42 8.61
CA ILE A 358 -7.08 3.97 9.24
C ILE A 358 -7.31 2.51 9.68
N LEU A 359 -6.86 1.55 8.86
CA LEU A 359 -7.25 0.15 8.98
C LEU A 359 -6.05 -0.76 9.18
N GLN A 360 -6.16 -1.74 10.09
CA GLN A 360 -5.20 -2.86 10.20
C GLN A 360 -3.73 -2.45 10.34
N ASN A 361 -3.44 -1.24 10.82
CA ASN A 361 -2.08 -0.81 10.99
C ASN A 361 -1.50 -1.33 12.31
N THR A 362 -0.22 -1.63 12.31
CA THR A 362 0.54 -1.95 13.52
C THR A 362 1.40 -0.77 13.91
N VAL A 363 1.12 -0.16 15.05
CA VAL A 363 1.86 0.99 15.58
C VAL A 363 2.57 0.59 16.88
N LEU A 364 3.88 0.57 16.82
CA LEU A 364 4.75 0.23 17.98
C LEU A 364 5.55 1.46 18.38
N SER A 365 5.11 2.14 19.42
CA SER A 365 5.81 3.33 19.94
C SER A 365 6.97 2.93 20.85
N ALA A 366 8.12 3.49 20.64
CA ALA A 366 9.29 3.28 21.49
C ALA A 366 9.33 4.27 22.67
N ASP A 367 8.79 5.48 22.51
CA ASP A 367 8.76 6.53 23.51
C ASP A 367 7.44 6.51 24.29
N ARG A 368 7.53 6.56 25.61
CA ARG A 368 6.39 6.62 26.53
C ARG A 368 5.56 7.90 26.45
N SER A 369 5.99 8.91 25.71
CA SER A 369 5.24 10.17 25.51
C SER A 369 4.51 10.24 24.18
N GLY A 370 4.82 9.37 23.22
CA GLY A 370 4.25 9.36 21.87
C GLY A 370 2.76 9.01 21.85
N THR A 371 2.08 9.43 20.77
CA THR A 371 0.70 9.03 20.47
C THR A 371 0.71 8.04 19.31
N GLY A 372 0.00 6.92 19.48
CA GLY A 372 -0.07 5.90 18.44
C GLY A 372 -0.88 6.36 17.22
N ILE A 373 -2.17 6.67 17.41
CA ILE A 373 -3.05 7.23 16.37
C ILE A 373 -3.69 8.50 16.91
N ARG A 374 -3.59 9.61 16.19
CA ARG A 374 -4.23 10.88 16.52
C ARG A 374 -5.13 11.35 15.38
N VAL A 375 -6.38 11.65 15.68
CA VAL A 375 -7.32 12.31 14.79
C VAL A 375 -7.76 13.63 15.44
N SER A 376 -7.62 14.75 14.74
CA SER A 376 -7.90 16.08 15.29
C SER A 376 -8.54 17.00 14.25
N GLY A 377 -9.66 17.63 14.62
CA GLY A 377 -10.32 18.66 13.81
C GLY A 377 -10.93 18.16 12.50
N GLY A 378 -11.34 16.89 12.43
CA GLY A 378 -11.96 16.26 11.26
C GLY A 378 -13.38 15.78 11.48
N ALA A 379 -13.85 14.91 10.59
CA ALA A 379 -15.15 14.24 10.72
C ALA A 379 -15.18 12.89 10.01
N GLU A 380 -16.04 11.99 10.48
CA GLU A 380 -16.39 10.72 9.84
C GLU A 380 -15.17 9.82 9.53
N ASN A 381 -14.13 9.92 10.35
CA ASN A 381 -12.98 9.06 10.20
C ASN A 381 -13.24 7.69 10.83
N ARG A 382 -12.66 6.67 10.25
CA ARG A 382 -12.79 5.28 10.70
C ARG A 382 -11.43 4.71 11.10
N ILE A 383 -11.29 4.34 12.36
CA ILE A 383 -10.08 3.76 12.95
C ILE A 383 -10.42 2.31 13.30
N LEU A 384 -10.07 1.36 12.41
CA LEU A 384 -10.56 -0.01 12.48
C LEU A 384 -9.39 -1.01 12.55
N ASP A 385 -9.54 -2.03 13.40
CA ASP A 385 -8.64 -3.21 13.42
C ASP A 385 -7.15 -2.91 13.60
N ASN A 386 -6.79 -1.74 14.14
CA ASN A 386 -5.40 -1.40 14.34
C ASN A 386 -4.85 -2.03 15.64
N HIS A 387 -3.57 -2.38 15.61
CA HIS A 387 -2.82 -2.81 16.78
C HIS A 387 -1.87 -1.70 17.23
N VAL A 388 -2.17 -1.07 18.37
CA VAL A 388 -1.39 0.03 18.94
C VAL A 388 -0.77 -0.42 20.25
N ARG A 389 0.55 -0.40 20.34
CA ARG A 389 1.26 -0.85 21.53
C ARG A 389 2.34 0.13 21.98
N GLY A 390 2.37 0.39 23.29
CA GLY A 390 3.32 1.30 23.91
C GLY A 390 3.01 2.77 23.57
N GLY A 391 3.79 3.67 24.15
CA GLY A 391 3.57 5.12 24.02
C GLY A 391 2.87 5.74 25.23
N GLY A 392 2.52 6.99 25.11
CA GLY A 392 1.73 7.72 26.11
C GLY A 392 0.24 7.48 25.91
N VAL A 393 -0.27 7.79 24.71
CA VAL A 393 -1.67 7.63 24.34
C VAL A 393 -1.76 6.70 23.12
N GLY A 394 -2.64 5.70 23.19
CA GLY A 394 -2.82 4.76 22.09
C GLY A 394 -3.59 5.38 20.92
N CYS A 395 -4.83 5.76 21.16
CA CYS A 395 -5.67 6.46 20.19
C CYS A 395 -6.22 7.75 20.80
N LEU A 396 -6.07 8.88 20.11
CA LEU A 396 -6.58 10.19 20.53
C LEU A 396 -7.49 10.77 19.45
N VAL A 397 -8.74 11.05 19.82
CA VAL A 397 -9.71 11.79 18.99
C VAL A 397 -9.99 13.12 19.69
N SER A 398 -9.73 14.23 19.02
CA SER A 398 -9.83 15.57 19.58
C SER A 398 -10.49 16.55 18.61
N ASP A 399 -11.49 17.30 19.04
CA ASP A 399 -12.19 18.30 18.22
C ASP A 399 -12.68 17.72 16.87
N SER A 400 -13.18 16.50 16.89
CA SER A 400 -13.59 15.74 15.70
C SER A 400 -15.06 15.27 15.83
N ARG A 401 -15.68 14.89 14.71
CA ARG A 401 -17.12 14.56 14.69
C ARG A 401 -17.38 13.23 14.02
N GLU A 402 -18.29 12.46 14.62
CA GLU A 402 -18.84 11.22 14.03
C GLU A 402 -17.76 10.20 13.63
N ASP A 403 -16.64 10.18 14.38
CA ASP A 403 -15.60 9.21 14.14
C ASP A 403 -15.97 7.83 14.70
N THR A 404 -15.53 6.78 14.03
CA THR A 404 -15.74 5.39 14.46
C THR A 404 -14.41 4.75 14.82
N ILE A 405 -14.29 4.27 16.05
CA ILE A 405 -13.11 3.56 16.56
C ILE A 405 -13.55 2.13 16.90
N LEU A 406 -13.19 1.17 16.04
CA LEU A 406 -13.81 -0.14 16.06
C LEU A 406 -12.77 -1.25 15.98
N ARG A 407 -12.89 -2.31 16.79
CA ARG A 407 -12.05 -3.51 16.79
C ARG A 407 -10.53 -3.25 16.89
N ASN A 408 -10.11 -2.18 17.50
CA ASN A 408 -8.69 -1.94 17.71
C ASN A 408 -8.19 -2.68 18.94
N ARG A 409 -6.95 -3.15 18.88
CA ARG A 409 -6.20 -3.65 20.02
C ARG A 409 -5.24 -2.57 20.50
N ILE A 410 -5.45 -2.10 21.73
CA ILE A 410 -4.66 -1.01 22.32
C ILE A 410 -4.09 -1.49 23.66
N GLU A 411 -2.76 -1.55 23.78
CA GLU A 411 -2.15 -2.16 24.93
C GLU A 411 -0.86 -1.48 25.41
N GLY A 412 -0.65 -1.42 26.72
CA GLY A 412 0.61 -0.99 27.33
C GLY A 412 0.91 0.51 27.21
N GLN A 413 -0.13 1.35 27.20
CA GLN A 413 0.05 2.81 27.15
C GLN A 413 0.39 3.38 28.53
N ALA A 414 1.35 4.31 28.56
CA ALA A 414 1.79 4.91 29.82
C ALA A 414 0.73 5.82 30.47
N THR A 415 -0.23 6.33 29.70
CA THR A 415 -1.29 7.20 30.20
C THR A 415 -2.68 6.71 29.80
N VAL A 416 -3.09 6.80 28.55
CA VAL A 416 -4.46 6.47 28.13
C VAL A 416 -4.44 5.54 26.91
N GLY A 417 -5.18 4.44 26.97
CA GLY A 417 -5.41 3.58 25.82
C GLY A 417 -6.13 4.32 24.68
N LEU A 418 -7.37 4.77 24.95
CA LEU A 418 -8.19 5.50 23.99
C LEU A 418 -8.78 6.75 24.63
N SER A 419 -8.63 7.91 23.97
CA SER A 419 -9.08 9.20 24.50
C SER A 419 -9.95 9.94 23.48
N ILE A 420 -11.15 10.41 23.94
CA ILE A 420 -12.06 11.26 23.17
C ILE A 420 -12.22 12.56 23.94
N VAL A 421 -11.73 13.67 23.38
CA VAL A 421 -11.58 14.92 24.14
C VAL A 421 -11.91 16.17 23.32
N ASN A 422 -11.90 17.30 24.00
CA ASN A 422 -11.90 18.65 23.40
C ASN A 422 -13.10 18.93 22.48
N GLY A 423 -14.31 18.60 22.92
CA GLY A 423 -15.54 18.90 22.16
C GLY A 423 -15.84 17.94 21.02
N SER A 424 -15.20 16.79 20.99
CA SER A 424 -15.54 15.73 20.02
C SER A 424 -17.02 15.34 20.15
N LEU A 425 -17.68 15.09 19.03
CA LEU A 425 -19.13 14.90 18.98
C LEU A 425 -19.50 13.64 18.21
N GLY A 426 -20.31 12.76 18.82
CA GLY A 426 -20.89 11.61 18.14
C GLY A 426 -19.91 10.49 17.82
N SER A 427 -18.78 10.41 18.53
CA SER A 427 -17.79 9.33 18.30
C SER A 427 -18.30 7.99 18.82
N ALA A 428 -18.18 6.93 18.00
CA ALA A 428 -18.49 5.56 18.38
C ALA A 428 -17.21 4.79 18.69
N VAL A 429 -17.09 4.26 19.90
CA VAL A 429 -15.98 3.39 20.35
C VAL A 429 -16.55 2.01 20.58
N ALA A 430 -16.30 1.08 19.67
CA ALA A 430 -16.94 -0.23 19.76
C ALA A 430 -15.97 -1.39 19.55
N GLU A 431 -16.21 -2.48 20.28
CA GLU A 431 -15.53 -3.76 20.09
C GLU A 431 -14.01 -3.71 20.19
N ASN A 432 -13.45 -2.67 20.80
CA ASN A 432 -12.01 -2.56 21.01
C ASN A 432 -11.57 -3.40 22.20
N ARG A 433 -10.37 -3.97 22.11
CA ARG A 433 -9.67 -4.58 23.22
C ARG A 433 -8.63 -3.61 23.78
N ILE A 434 -8.82 -3.16 25.01
CA ILE A 434 -8.01 -2.10 25.61
C ILE A 434 -7.48 -2.60 26.95
N VAL A 435 -6.19 -2.93 26.99
CA VAL A 435 -5.60 -3.63 28.13
C VAL A 435 -4.24 -3.05 28.57
N ASP A 436 -3.91 -3.21 29.85
CA ASP A 436 -2.61 -2.84 30.41
C ASP A 436 -2.24 -1.35 30.22
N ASN A 437 -3.20 -0.45 30.44
CA ASN A 437 -2.99 1.00 30.37
C ASN A 437 -3.19 1.64 31.76
N LEU A 438 -2.69 2.85 31.97
CA LEU A 438 -3.06 3.62 33.18
C LEU A 438 -4.56 3.93 33.15
N VAL A 439 -5.10 4.43 32.04
CA VAL A 439 -6.53 4.58 31.81
C VAL A 439 -6.88 3.83 30.51
N GLY A 440 -7.88 2.95 30.55
CA GLY A 440 -8.32 2.24 29.37
C GLY A 440 -8.97 3.19 28.34
N ILE A 441 -10.15 3.70 28.65
CA ILE A 441 -10.87 4.67 27.81
C ILE A 441 -11.11 5.96 28.60
N ALA A 442 -10.80 7.12 28.03
CA ALA A 442 -11.10 8.42 28.60
C ALA A 442 -12.05 9.22 27.70
N ILE A 443 -13.10 9.78 28.30
CA ILE A 443 -14.01 10.72 27.63
C ILE A 443 -14.00 12.03 28.43
N ALA A 444 -13.54 13.12 27.81
CA ALA A 444 -13.46 14.41 28.45
C ALA A 444 -14.03 15.54 27.60
N ALA A 445 -14.94 16.33 28.15
CA ALA A 445 -15.55 17.47 27.48
C ALA A 445 -16.09 17.13 26.06
N SER A 446 -16.67 15.93 25.88
CA SER A 446 -17.14 15.40 24.61
C SER A 446 -18.56 14.87 24.76
N SER A 447 -19.38 15.00 23.71
CA SER A 447 -20.83 14.72 23.75
C SER A 447 -21.23 13.62 22.79
N ARG A 448 -22.35 12.93 23.07
CA ARG A 448 -22.96 11.88 22.25
C ARG A 448 -21.98 10.77 21.85
N SER A 449 -20.96 10.55 22.70
CA SER A 449 -20.02 9.44 22.50
C SER A 449 -20.64 8.13 22.96
N GLU A 450 -20.50 7.11 22.15
CA GLU A 450 -20.99 5.76 22.43
C GLU A 450 -19.80 4.81 22.65
N VAL A 451 -19.79 4.11 23.78
CA VAL A 451 -18.79 3.11 24.13
C VAL A 451 -19.48 1.75 24.20
N LEU A 452 -19.34 0.97 23.16
CA LEU A 452 -20.17 -0.21 22.92
C LEU A 452 -19.33 -1.49 22.82
N ASN A 453 -19.69 -2.52 23.55
CA ASN A 453 -19.13 -3.88 23.38
C ASN A 453 -17.58 -3.98 23.47
N ASN A 454 -16.90 -3.10 24.16
CA ASN A 454 -15.45 -3.16 24.30
C ASN A 454 -15.02 -4.15 25.40
N ASP A 455 -13.84 -4.72 25.25
CA ASP A 455 -13.11 -5.47 26.27
C ASP A 455 -12.08 -4.53 26.94
N VAL A 456 -12.34 -4.11 28.17
CA VAL A 456 -11.52 -3.13 28.90
C VAL A 456 -11.00 -3.78 30.18
N ALA A 457 -9.75 -4.23 30.13
CA ALA A 457 -9.22 -5.06 31.21
C ALA A 457 -7.79 -4.68 31.61
N GLU A 458 -7.40 -5.05 32.83
CA GLU A 458 -6.03 -4.91 33.34
C GLU A 458 -5.53 -3.44 33.33
N ASN A 459 -6.42 -2.45 33.38
CA ASN A 459 -6.05 -1.05 33.47
C ASN A 459 -6.10 -0.57 34.93
N ASP A 460 -5.40 0.52 35.29
CA ASP A 460 -5.60 1.13 36.60
C ASP A 460 -7.04 1.66 36.68
N THR A 461 -7.50 2.43 35.69
CA THR A 461 -8.90 2.81 35.56
C THR A 461 -9.41 2.33 34.20
N GLY A 462 -10.49 1.51 34.21
CA GLY A 462 -11.07 1.00 32.96
C GLY A 462 -11.60 2.12 32.07
N LEU A 463 -12.62 2.86 32.54
CA LEU A 463 -13.14 4.06 31.88
C LEU A 463 -13.05 5.27 32.80
N LEU A 464 -12.59 6.39 32.27
CA LEU A 464 -12.50 7.67 32.96
C LEU A 464 -13.38 8.73 32.26
N LEU A 465 -14.36 9.26 32.99
CA LEU A 465 -15.28 10.29 32.52
C LEU A 465 -14.93 11.62 33.21
N VAL A 466 -14.53 12.63 32.44
CA VAL A 466 -14.19 13.95 32.96
C VAL A 466 -15.10 14.99 32.34
N ARG A 467 -16.09 15.47 33.14
CA ARG A 467 -17.11 16.40 32.65
C ARG A 467 -17.68 15.96 31.29
N PRO A 468 -18.16 14.71 31.17
CA PRO A 468 -18.72 14.23 29.91
C PRO A 468 -19.89 15.13 29.53
N GLY A 469 -19.99 15.45 28.23
CA GLY A 469 -21.14 16.18 27.69
C GLY A 469 -22.40 15.30 27.61
N PRO A 470 -23.52 15.85 27.18
CA PRO A 470 -24.76 15.11 27.09
C PRO A 470 -24.72 13.97 26.08
N GLY A 471 -25.45 12.88 26.39
CA GLY A 471 -25.64 11.76 25.48
C GLY A 471 -24.49 10.76 25.44
N VAL A 472 -23.62 10.73 26.43
CA VAL A 472 -22.59 9.66 26.55
C VAL A 472 -23.28 8.36 26.99
N ARG A 473 -23.09 7.30 26.22
CA ARG A 473 -23.65 5.96 26.44
C ARG A 473 -22.52 4.93 26.51
N ILE A 474 -22.55 4.12 27.56
CA ILE A 474 -21.60 3.02 27.82
C ILE A 474 -22.42 1.75 27.93
N GLU A 475 -22.36 0.90 26.91
CA GLU A 475 -23.25 -0.26 26.81
C GLU A 475 -22.50 -1.51 26.36
N GLY A 476 -22.85 -2.61 27.00
CA GLY A 476 -22.41 -3.91 26.57
C GLY A 476 -20.93 -4.22 26.73
N ASN A 477 -20.16 -3.41 27.44
CA ASN A 477 -18.73 -3.61 27.60
C ASN A 477 -18.42 -4.66 28.67
N ALA A 478 -17.32 -5.40 28.49
CA ALA A 478 -16.69 -6.19 29.53
C ALA A 478 -15.62 -5.29 30.20
N ILE A 479 -15.84 -4.97 31.47
CA ILE A 479 -14.97 -4.09 32.28
C ILE A 479 -14.44 -4.91 33.44
N GLU A 480 -13.30 -5.56 33.21
CA GLU A 480 -12.82 -6.62 34.10
C GLU A 480 -11.38 -6.38 34.58
N THR A 481 -11.06 -6.87 35.78
CA THR A 481 -9.70 -6.89 36.31
C THR A 481 -8.98 -5.53 36.30
N ASN A 482 -9.73 -4.42 36.26
CA ASN A 482 -9.18 -3.08 36.46
C ASN A 482 -9.07 -2.78 37.97
N ARG A 483 -8.26 -1.80 38.37
CA ARG A 483 -8.30 -1.35 39.77
C ARG A 483 -9.65 -0.65 40.07
N ILE A 484 -10.07 0.25 39.16
CA ILE A 484 -11.42 0.85 39.16
C ILE A 484 -12.06 0.56 37.80
N GLY A 485 -13.31 0.09 37.79
CA GLY A 485 -14.02 -0.17 36.53
C GLY A 485 -14.34 1.11 35.76
N ILE A 486 -15.24 1.95 36.29
CA ILE A 486 -15.56 3.29 35.75
C ILE A 486 -15.29 4.33 36.83
N GLN A 487 -14.62 5.43 36.48
CA GLN A 487 -14.47 6.60 37.35
C GLN A 487 -15.03 7.85 36.66
N GLN A 488 -15.88 8.60 37.35
CA GLN A 488 -16.34 9.93 36.93
C GLN A 488 -15.73 10.97 37.89
N THR A 489 -15.05 11.98 37.32
CA THR A 489 -14.39 13.02 38.12
C THR A 489 -14.44 14.38 37.44
N ASP A 490 -14.26 15.45 38.25
CA ASP A 490 -14.08 16.82 37.75
C ASP A 490 -12.59 17.20 37.62
N ALA A 491 -11.67 16.35 38.05
CA ALA A 491 -10.24 16.56 37.95
C ALA A 491 -9.73 16.50 36.51
N SER A 492 -8.76 17.35 36.15
CA SER A 492 -8.50 17.75 34.77
C SER A 492 -7.18 17.23 34.15
N ASP A 493 -6.51 16.25 34.75
CA ASP A 493 -5.18 15.81 34.29
C ASP A 493 -5.26 14.63 33.30
N ILE A 494 -5.97 14.79 32.18
CA ILE A 494 -5.94 13.81 31.10
C ILE A 494 -4.99 14.29 29.99
N ALA A 495 -4.07 13.44 29.57
CA ALA A 495 -3.18 13.71 28.46
C ALA A 495 -3.97 13.99 27.17
N GLY A 496 -3.78 15.17 26.58
CA GLY A 496 -4.43 15.62 25.34
C GLY A 496 -5.72 16.42 25.53
N ALA A 497 -6.26 16.55 26.75
CA ALA A 497 -7.40 17.40 27.02
C ALA A 497 -6.98 18.85 27.32
N GLU A 498 -7.15 19.75 26.38
CA GLU A 498 -7.16 21.18 26.64
C GLU A 498 -8.54 21.55 27.20
N MET A 499 -8.66 21.65 28.51
CA MET A 499 -9.91 22.03 29.17
C MET A 499 -10.18 23.52 28.95
N GLY A 500 -10.90 23.84 27.90
CA GLY A 500 -11.55 25.14 27.77
C GLY A 500 -12.53 25.40 28.93
N PRO A 501 -12.92 26.67 29.21
CA PRO A 501 -13.98 26.96 30.16
C PRO A 501 -15.23 26.22 29.67
N GLY A 502 -15.66 25.21 30.45
CA GLY A 502 -16.81 24.39 30.12
C GLY A 502 -18.01 25.28 29.75
N ASP A 503 -18.62 25.05 28.62
CA ASP A 503 -19.94 25.57 28.34
C ASP A 503 -20.85 25.11 29.48
N GLY A 504 -21.36 26.06 30.25
CA GLY A 504 -22.21 25.82 31.41
C GLY A 504 -23.60 25.26 31.05
N GLY A 505 -23.62 24.32 30.08
CA GLY A 505 -24.79 23.54 29.75
C GLY A 505 -25.09 22.51 30.84
N GLU A 506 -26.32 22.14 31.01
CA GLU A 506 -26.79 21.12 31.94
C GLU A 506 -25.97 19.83 31.76
N THR A 507 -25.24 19.52 32.80
CA THR A 507 -24.45 18.26 32.87
C THR A 507 -25.42 17.11 33.02
N VAL A 508 -25.58 16.34 31.97
CA VAL A 508 -26.41 15.14 31.94
C VAL A 508 -25.54 13.93 32.26
N SER A 509 -25.97 13.05 33.12
CA SER A 509 -25.29 11.80 33.48
C SER A 509 -25.04 10.89 32.29
N ALA A 510 -23.89 10.21 32.31
CA ALA A 510 -23.64 9.08 31.43
C ALA A 510 -24.61 7.93 31.72
N VAL A 511 -25.06 7.26 30.67
CA VAL A 511 -25.90 6.06 30.76
C VAL A 511 -24.99 4.84 30.63
N VAL A 512 -24.96 4.01 31.66
CA VAL A 512 -24.12 2.81 31.77
C VAL A 512 -25.00 1.59 31.88
N VAL A 513 -25.22 0.85 30.82
CA VAL A 513 -26.19 -0.24 30.79
C VAL A 513 -25.64 -1.50 30.11
N ASN A 514 -26.15 -2.64 30.48
CA ASN A 514 -25.80 -3.96 29.85
C ASN A 514 -24.28 -4.28 29.87
N ASN A 515 -23.49 -3.69 30.76
CA ASN A 515 -22.06 -4.01 30.87
C ASN A 515 -21.82 -5.15 31.84
N LEU A 516 -20.73 -5.85 31.68
CA LEU A 516 -20.20 -6.80 32.63
C LEU A 516 -19.10 -6.14 33.48
N PHE A 517 -19.27 -6.12 34.76
CA PHE A 517 -18.25 -5.73 35.74
C PHE A 517 -17.78 -6.97 36.49
N ALA A 518 -16.52 -7.33 36.34
CA ALA A 518 -15.98 -8.52 36.99
C ALA A 518 -14.57 -8.29 37.49
N ARG A 519 -14.30 -8.77 38.71
CA ARG A 519 -12.95 -8.82 39.29
C ARG A 519 -12.21 -7.44 39.37
N ASN A 520 -12.90 -6.32 39.27
CA ASN A 520 -12.26 -5.03 39.51
C ASN A 520 -11.81 -4.94 40.99
N GLU A 521 -10.60 -4.45 41.23
CA GLU A 521 -9.96 -4.61 42.56
C GLU A 521 -10.61 -3.77 43.66
N THR A 522 -10.89 -2.48 43.39
CA THR A 522 -11.34 -1.50 44.36
C THR A 522 -12.85 -1.20 44.26
N LEU A 523 -13.29 -0.67 43.12
CA LEU A 523 -14.67 -0.31 42.83
C LEU A 523 -15.00 -0.65 41.38
N ASP A 524 -16.23 -1.07 41.17
CA ASP A 524 -16.77 -1.26 39.80
C ASP A 524 -17.16 0.10 39.21
N VAL A 525 -17.78 0.99 39.99
CA VAL A 525 -18.10 2.37 39.60
C VAL A 525 -17.79 3.35 40.72
N LEU A 526 -16.95 4.33 40.46
CA LEU A 526 -16.59 5.45 41.33
C LEU A 526 -17.13 6.76 40.73
N ASN A 527 -18.02 7.42 41.42
CA ASN A 527 -18.50 8.75 41.09
C ASN A 527 -17.98 9.77 42.13
N GLU A 528 -17.09 10.67 41.74
CA GLU A 528 -16.52 11.72 42.57
C GLU A 528 -17.19 13.09 42.34
N THR A 529 -18.25 13.11 41.50
CA THR A 529 -18.95 14.35 41.15
C THR A 529 -20.34 14.42 41.77
N ALA A 530 -20.98 15.58 41.69
CA ALA A 530 -22.39 15.74 42.08
C ALA A 530 -23.37 15.23 41.00
N ILE A 531 -22.89 14.86 39.84
CA ILE A 531 -23.71 14.42 38.69
C ILE A 531 -23.94 12.91 38.82
N PRO A 532 -25.16 12.40 38.84
CA PRO A 532 -25.42 10.99 38.98
C PRO A 532 -25.02 10.17 37.78
N ILE A 533 -24.61 8.93 37.97
CA ILE A 533 -24.43 7.89 36.95
C ILE A 533 -25.65 6.94 37.02
N TYR A 534 -26.26 6.67 35.89
CA TYR A 534 -27.28 5.62 35.78
C TYR A 534 -26.66 4.34 35.24
N ALA A 535 -26.48 3.34 36.12
CA ALA A 535 -25.83 2.08 35.84
C ALA A 535 -26.82 0.91 35.98
N GLY A 536 -27.95 0.99 35.31
CA GLY A 536 -28.95 -0.04 35.27
C GLY A 536 -28.54 -1.21 34.35
N ASP A 537 -29.19 -2.34 34.51
CA ASP A 537 -29.05 -3.54 33.62
C ASP A 537 -27.66 -4.12 33.45
N ASN A 538 -26.74 -3.87 34.36
CA ASN A 538 -25.39 -4.41 34.31
C ASN A 538 -25.28 -5.75 35.02
N TRP A 539 -24.29 -6.55 34.62
CA TRP A 539 -23.89 -7.75 35.37
C TRP A 539 -22.74 -7.42 36.30
N TRP A 540 -22.89 -7.83 37.56
CA TRP A 540 -21.92 -7.57 38.62
C TRP A 540 -21.37 -8.89 39.15
N GLY A 541 -20.15 -9.30 38.78
CA GLY A 541 -19.52 -10.55 39.21
C GLY A 541 -18.82 -11.30 38.08
N VAL A 542 -18.79 -12.63 38.09
CA VAL A 542 -18.12 -13.48 37.11
C VAL A 542 -19.03 -13.79 35.91
N THR A 543 -18.46 -13.85 34.73
CA THR A 543 -19.17 -14.18 33.47
C THR A 543 -20.17 -15.32 33.61
N GLY A 544 -21.42 -15.09 33.24
CA GLY A 544 -22.45 -16.11 33.10
C GLY A 544 -23.48 -16.23 34.21
N GLU A 545 -23.29 -15.59 35.34
CA GLU A 545 -24.31 -15.56 36.41
C GLU A 545 -24.62 -14.10 36.77
N ARG A 546 -25.90 -13.77 36.85
CA ARG A 546 -26.34 -12.51 37.50
C ARG A 546 -25.97 -12.63 38.97
N ASP A 547 -24.82 -12.08 39.37
CA ASP A 547 -24.49 -12.02 40.77
C ASP A 547 -25.37 -10.98 41.46
N THR A 548 -26.11 -11.44 42.48
CA THR A 548 -26.88 -10.57 43.35
C THR A 548 -26.03 -9.95 44.46
N ALA A 549 -24.72 -10.16 44.46
CA ALA A 549 -23.81 -9.52 45.40
C ALA A 549 -23.86 -8.00 45.20
N PRO A 550 -23.84 -7.21 46.27
CA PRO A 550 -23.91 -5.75 46.16
C PRO A 550 -22.68 -5.25 45.34
N ALA A 551 -22.96 -4.66 44.18
CA ALA A 551 -21.95 -4.03 43.35
C ALA A 551 -21.13 -3.05 44.21
N ARG A 552 -19.79 -3.04 43.97
CA ARG A 552 -18.89 -2.07 44.62
C ARG A 552 -19.01 -0.74 43.91
N VAL A 553 -20.05 0.05 44.31
CA VAL A 553 -20.32 1.36 43.70
C VAL A 553 -20.31 2.46 44.77
N SER A 554 -19.91 3.67 44.38
CA SER A 554 -19.96 4.83 45.27
C SER A 554 -21.35 5.49 45.30
N SER A 555 -21.54 6.51 46.18
CA SER A 555 -22.74 7.31 46.16
C SER A 555 -22.97 7.99 44.82
N GLY A 556 -24.26 8.20 44.45
CA GLY A 556 -24.63 8.83 43.18
C GLY A 556 -24.67 7.88 41.98
N VAL A 557 -24.67 6.57 42.21
CA VAL A 557 -24.86 5.54 41.16
C VAL A 557 -26.19 4.81 41.37
N PHE A 558 -27.01 4.69 40.31
CA PHE A 558 -28.38 4.12 40.35
C PHE A 558 -28.49 2.89 39.43
N LEU A 559 -29.16 1.81 39.87
CA LEU A 559 -29.11 0.46 39.27
C LEU A 559 -30.51 -0.17 39.04
N GLU A 560 -30.94 -0.44 37.82
CA GLU A 560 -32.16 -1.25 37.43
C GLU A 560 -32.30 -1.58 35.92
N GLY A 561 -32.93 -2.82 35.46
CA GLY A 561 -33.30 -3.23 34.09
C GLY A 561 -33.27 -4.66 33.45
N SER A 562 -33.23 -5.07 32.15
CA SER A 562 -33.41 -6.43 31.52
C SER A 562 -32.57 -6.92 30.26
N ALA A 563 -32.67 -8.19 29.76
CA ALA A 563 -31.60 -9.07 29.16
C ALA A 563 -31.70 -9.68 27.70
N TRP A 564 -30.58 -10.16 27.07
CA TRP A 564 -30.39 -10.83 25.78
C TRP A 564 -30.30 -12.39 25.86
N ARG A 565 -30.36 -13.14 24.69
CA ARG A 565 -30.30 -14.63 24.63
C ARG A 565 -28.90 -15.18 24.80
N GLY A 566 -27.87 -14.48 24.33
CA GLY A 566 -26.45 -14.87 24.39
C GLY A 566 -25.56 -13.88 23.62
N THR A 567 -24.25 -14.02 23.82
CA THR A 567 -23.24 -13.23 23.06
C THR A 567 -22.52 -14.16 22.09
N LEU A 568 -22.36 -13.73 20.85
CA LEU A 568 -21.72 -14.45 19.74
C LEU A 568 -20.72 -13.52 19.05
N ALA A 569 -19.60 -14.04 18.54
CA ALA A 569 -18.60 -13.27 17.82
C ALA A 569 -18.55 -13.71 16.35
N VAL A 570 -18.64 -12.76 15.42
CA VAL A 570 -18.54 -13.00 13.98
C VAL A 570 -17.26 -12.40 13.45
N GLY A 571 -16.38 -13.20 12.87
CA GLY A 571 -15.12 -12.77 12.25
C GLY A 571 -15.12 -13.00 10.75
N THR A 572 -14.48 -12.09 9.98
CA THR A 572 -14.30 -12.26 8.53
C THR A 572 -12.98 -11.66 8.05
N GLY A 573 -12.58 -12.01 6.82
CA GLY A 573 -11.49 -11.32 6.13
C GLY A 573 -11.80 -9.86 5.81
N SER A 574 -10.77 -9.11 5.46
CA SER A 574 -10.84 -7.68 5.12
C SER A 574 -11.20 -7.41 3.66
N ASP A 575 -11.53 -8.44 2.89
CA ASP A 575 -12.06 -8.31 1.54
C ASP A 575 -13.53 -7.85 1.56
N VAL A 576 -13.97 -7.19 0.49
CA VAL A 576 -15.35 -6.64 0.41
C VAL A 576 -16.42 -7.73 0.57
N SER A 577 -16.18 -8.93 0.04
CA SER A 577 -17.11 -10.05 0.20
C SER A 577 -17.21 -10.47 1.67
N GLY A 578 -16.11 -10.61 2.38
CA GLY A 578 -16.05 -10.90 3.80
C GLY A 578 -16.75 -9.85 4.64
N GLU A 579 -16.50 -8.57 4.39
CA GLU A 579 -17.17 -7.47 5.09
C GLU A 579 -18.69 -7.51 4.89
N ILE A 580 -19.20 -7.66 3.67
CA ILE A 580 -20.64 -7.71 3.39
C ILE A 580 -21.30 -8.93 4.04
N LEU A 581 -20.73 -10.11 3.81
CA LEU A 581 -21.29 -11.38 4.31
C LEU A 581 -21.25 -11.43 5.84
N GLY A 582 -20.19 -10.91 6.44
CA GLY A 582 -20.09 -10.76 7.89
C GLY A 582 -21.19 -9.87 8.46
N ARG A 583 -21.43 -8.70 7.86
CA ARG A 583 -22.51 -7.80 8.26
C ARG A 583 -23.89 -8.44 8.11
N ILE A 584 -24.12 -9.18 7.04
CA ILE A 584 -25.37 -9.94 6.86
C ILE A 584 -25.59 -10.91 7.99
N LEU A 585 -24.59 -11.70 8.34
CA LEU A 585 -24.66 -12.66 9.44
C LEU A 585 -24.84 -11.96 10.80
N GLN A 586 -24.09 -10.89 11.05
CA GLN A 586 -24.20 -10.07 12.26
C GLN A 586 -25.64 -9.57 12.47
N TYR A 587 -26.21 -8.93 11.45
CA TYR A 587 -27.57 -8.40 11.56
C TYR A 587 -28.63 -9.48 11.72
N ALA A 588 -28.49 -10.58 11.00
CA ALA A 588 -29.43 -11.69 11.11
C ALA A 588 -29.41 -12.35 12.50
N LEU A 589 -28.23 -12.50 13.10
CA LEU A 589 -28.09 -12.99 14.48
C LEU A 589 -28.60 -11.96 15.50
N THR A 590 -28.38 -10.69 15.28
CA THR A 590 -28.88 -9.62 16.16
C THR A 590 -30.41 -9.60 16.15
N GLU A 591 -31.05 -9.69 15.00
CA GLU A 591 -32.52 -9.77 14.88
C GLU A 591 -33.07 -11.03 15.56
N ALA A 592 -32.34 -12.14 15.55
CA ALA A 592 -32.70 -13.35 16.29
C ALA A 592 -32.53 -13.23 17.81
N GLY A 593 -32.09 -12.09 18.32
CA GLY A 593 -31.95 -11.75 19.73
C GLY A 593 -30.63 -12.11 20.36
N PHE A 594 -29.54 -12.22 19.55
CA PHE A 594 -28.19 -12.39 20.04
C PHE A 594 -27.44 -11.05 20.04
N ARG A 595 -26.61 -10.87 21.05
CA ARG A 595 -25.58 -9.83 21.04
C ARG A 595 -24.42 -10.33 20.17
N VAL A 596 -24.07 -9.60 19.13
CA VAL A 596 -22.99 -9.99 18.23
C VAL A 596 -21.77 -9.09 18.41
N ILE A 597 -20.65 -9.70 18.77
CA ILE A 597 -19.34 -9.05 18.74
C ILE A 597 -18.86 -9.06 17.29
N ASP A 598 -18.60 -7.88 16.78
CA ASP A 598 -18.21 -7.66 15.38
C ASP A 598 -16.68 -7.68 15.24
N LEU A 599 -16.18 -8.75 14.68
CA LEU A 599 -14.77 -8.92 14.29
C LEU A 599 -14.65 -9.05 12.76
N ILE A 600 -15.56 -8.37 12.02
CA ILE A 600 -15.60 -8.36 10.57
C ILE A 600 -14.43 -7.53 10.01
N GLY A 601 -13.72 -8.06 8.99
CA GLY A 601 -12.56 -7.42 8.41
C GLY A 601 -11.29 -7.52 9.27
N MET A 602 -11.15 -8.56 10.08
CA MET A 602 -10.05 -8.72 11.04
C MET A 602 -8.67 -9.03 10.43
N GLY A 603 -8.57 -9.19 9.13
CA GLY A 603 -7.31 -9.44 8.42
C GLY A 603 -7.40 -10.49 7.31
N ASP A 604 -6.29 -11.17 7.07
CA ASP A 604 -6.21 -12.25 6.10
C ASP A 604 -6.87 -13.55 6.58
N SER A 605 -7.02 -14.52 5.68
CA SER A 605 -7.63 -15.82 5.97
C SER A 605 -6.93 -16.59 7.09
N ASP A 606 -5.60 -16.44 7.25
CA ASP A 606 -4.85 -17.13 8.31
C ASP A 606 -5.23 -16.58 9.69
N ARG A 607 -5.36 -15.28 9.81
CA ARG A 607 -5.77 -14.62 11.05
C ARG A 607 -7.21 -14.98 11.43
N VAL A 608 -8.11 -15.01 10.45
CA VAL A 608 -9.51 -15.39 10.66
C VAL A 608 -9.61 -16.85 11.14
N ARG A 609 -8.86 -17.77 10.52
CA ARG A 609 -8.77 -19.17 10.94
C ARG A 609 -8.20 -19.33 12.34
N GLU A 610 -7.14 -18.61 12.65
CA GLU A 610 -6.52 -18.65 13.97
C GLU A 610 -7.48 -18.13 15.04
N ALA A 611 -8.25 -17.10 14.78
CA ALA A 611 -9.27 -16.57 15.69
C ALA A 611 -10.37 -17.63 15.98
N LEU A 612 -10.82 -18.39 14.98
CA LEU A 612 -11.77 -19.47 15.18
C LEU A 612 -11.13 -20.61 16.00
N ARG A 613 -9.89 -20.99 15.70
CA ARG A 613 -9.12 -22.01 16.43
C ARG A 613 -8.89 -21.62 17.88
N MET A 614 -8.61 -20.34 18.16
CA MET A 614 -8.43 -19.80 19.51
C MET A 614 -9.74 -19.51 20.24
N GLN A 615 -10.87 -19.74 19.59
CA GLN A 615 -12.21 -19.43 20.09
C GLN A 615 -12.45 -17.94 20.37
N ASP A 616 -11.70 -17.05 19.68
CA ASP A 616 -11.92 -15.62 19.73
C ASP A 616 -13.15 -15.19 18.93
N VAL A 617 -13.56 -16.03 17.96
CA VAL A 617 -14.80 -15.88 17.18
C VAL A 617 -15.64 -17.16 17.25
N ASP A 618 -16.95 -16.99 17.12
CA ASP A 618 -17.92 -18.08 17.06
C ASP A 618 -18.25 -18.50 15.63
N PHE A 619 -18.19 -17.55 14.69
CA PHE A 619 -18.52 -17.73 13.28
C PHE A 619 -17.47 -17.10 12.38
N ILE A 620 -17.18 -17.76 11.28
CA ILE A 620 -16.44 -17.18 10.15
C ILE A 620 -17.09 -17.58 8.82
N TRP A 621 -16.88 -16.77 7.79
CA TRP A 621 -17.11 -17.18 6.42
C TRP A 621 -15.88 -17.92 5.90
N TRP A 622 -16.11 -19.11 5.35
CA TRP A 622 -15.08 -19.97 4.82
C TRP A 622 -15.25 -20.12 3.31
N GLY A 623 -14.25 -19.73 2.54
CA GLY A 623 -14.18 -20.06 1.12
C GLY A 623 -13.36 -21.34 0.95
N THR A 624 -13.88 -22.32 0.24
CA THR A 624 -13.24 -23.62 0.06
C THR A 624 -12.00 -23.59 -0.84
N HIS A 625 -11.58 -22.42 -1.32
CA HIS A 625 -10.25 -22.20 -1.95
C HIS A 625 -9.11 -22.19 -0.93
N ASP A 626 -9.40 -22.02 0.34
CA ASP A 626 -8.45 -22.36 1.39
C ASP A 626 -8.35 -23.88 1.43
N ALA A 627 -7.34 -24.41 0.82
CA ALA A 627 -7.07 -25.77 0.34
C ALA A 627 -7.42 -26.97 1.26
N LEU A 628 -8.00 -26.75 2.42
CA LEU A 628 -8.43 -27.80 3.35
C LEU A 628 -9.69 -27.36 4.09
N LEU A 629 -10.70 -28.20 4.09
CA LEU A 629 -11.86 -28.10 4.99
C LEU A 629 -11.38 -27.86 6.43
N PRO A 630 -12.15 -27.16 7.29
CA PRO A 630 -11.77 -26.90 8.68
C PRO A 630 -11.29 -28.16 9.42
N GLU A 631 -11.90 -29.28 9.17
CA GLU A 631 -11.55 -30.59 9.75
C GLU A 631 -10.13 -31.06 9.40
N ALA A 632 -9.64 -30.74 8.20
CA ALA A 632 -8.29 -31.12 7.77
C ALA A 632 -7.20 -30.26 8.43
N ASN A 633 -7.55 -29.08 8.97
CA ASN A 633 -6.66 -28.22 9.73
C ASN A 633 -6.67 -28.51 11.24
N GLY A 634 -7.40 -29.55 11.70
CA GLY A 634 -7.49 -29.92 13.13
C GLY A 634 -8.29 -28.89 13.95
N ILE A 635 -9.17 -28.14 13.32
CA ILE A 635 -10.13 -27.25 13.99
C ILE A 635 -11.46 -27.99 14.12
N ASP A 636 -11.94 -28.09 15.37
CA ASP A 636 -13.23 -28.74 15.68
C ASP A 636 -14.37 -27.71 15.48
N VAL A 637 -15.00 -27.76 14.30
CA VAL A 637 -16.09 -26.84 13.91
C VAL A 637 -17.21 -27.58 13.16
N ASP A 638 -18.40 -27.03 13.27
CA ASP A 638 -19.53 -27.34 12.42
C ASP A 638 -19.59 -26.38 11.22
N THR A 639 -20.22 -26.78 10.12
CA THR A 639 -20.38 -25.95 8.93
C THR A 639 -21.79 -25.90 8.40
N ALA A 640 -22.21 -24.77 7.86
CA ALA A 640 -23.45 -24.62 7.10
C ALA A 640 -23.11 -24.14 5.67
N SER A 641 -23.61 -24.88 4.65
CA SER A 641 -23.41 -24.54 3.25
C SER A 641 -24.36 -23.42 2.82
N ILE A 642 -23.82 -22.48 2.05
CA ILE A 642 -24.54 -21.38 1.39
C ILE A 642 -24.44 -21.59 -0.13
N PRO A 643 -25.56 -21.56 -0.89
CA PRO A 643 -25.57 -21.90 -2.31
C PRO A 643 -24.98 -20.77 -3.21
N ALA A 644 -23.92 -20.15 -2.76
CA ALA A 644 -23.09 -19.23 -3.53
C ALA A 644 -21.75 -19.90 -3.82
N THR A 645 -21.31 -19.87 -5.07
CA THR A 645 -20.05 -20.49 -5.47
C THR A 645 -18.97 -19.47 -5.72
N ARG A 646 -17.77 -19.80 -5.29
CA ARG A 646 -16.53 -19.04 -5.42
C ARG A 646 -15.55 -19.85 -6.25
N ARG A 647 -14.80 -19.22 -7.15
CA ARG A 647 -13.70 -19.83 -7.90
C ARG A 647 -12.64 -18.79 -8.26
N TRP A 648 -11.43 -19.24 -8.47
CA TRP A 648 -10.38 -18.38 -9.02
C TRP A 648 -10.57 -18.18 -10.52
N THR A 649 -10.18 -17.03 -11.01
CA THR A 649 -10.16 -16.70 -12.44
C THR A 649 -8.92 -15.89 -12.76
N VAL A 650 -8.41 -16.00 -13.97
CA VAL A 650 -7.28 -15.20 -14.42
C VAL A 650 -7.80 -14.04 -15.25
N VAL A 651 -7.34 -12.84 -14.94
CA VAL A 651 -7.68 -11.63 -15.69
C VAL A 651 -6.45 -11.05 -16.35
N VAL A 652 -6.63 -10.45 -17.53
CA VAL A 652 -5.60 -9.77 -18.32
C VAL A 652 -6.13 -8.41 -18.79
N SER A 653 -5.26 -7.52 -19.26
CA SER A 653 -5.70 -6.26 -19.87
C SER A 653 -6.51 -6.49 -21.15
N GLU A 654 -7.38 -5.55 -21.54
CA GLU A 654 -8.07 -5.58 -22.84
C GLU A 654 -7.07 -5.66 -24.00
N GLU A 655 -5.92 -5.00 -23.88
CA GLU A 655 -4.86 -5.02 -24.88
C GLU A 655 -4.28 -6.42 -25.05
N THR A 656 -3.99 -7.12 -23.96
CA THR A 656 -3.52 -8.51 -23.97
C THR A 656 -4.60 -9.43 -24.51
N ALA A 657 -5.85 -9.29 -24.04
CA ALA A 657 -6.97 -10.11 -24.51
C ALA A 657 -7.21 -9.97 -26.02
N ALA A 658 -7.07 -8.77 -26.57
CA ALA A 658 -7.22 -8.52 -28.01
C ALA A 658 -6.16 -9.20 -28.88
N GLN A 659 -5.05 -9.64 -28.28
CA GLN A 659 -3.98 -10.39 -28.97
C GLN A 659 -4.20 -11.91 -28.94
N LEU A 660 -5.13 -12.38 -28.12
CA LEU A 660 -5.48 -13.80 -28.01
C LEU A 660 -6.45 -14.20 -29.13
N ALA A 661 -6.34 -15.47 -29.58
CA ALA A 661 -7.27 -16.00 -30.56
C ALA A 661 -8.69 -16.16 -29.97
N GLU A 662 -8.78 -16.54 -28.72
CA GLU A 662 -9.98 -16.68 -27.90
C GLU A 662 -9.62 -16.28 -26.45
N PRO A 663 -10.55 -15.76 -25.63
CA PRO A 663 -10.25 -15.36 -24.26
C PRO A 663 -10.20 -16.57 -23.30
N THR A 664 -9.30 -17.52 -23.58
CA THR A 664 -9.07 -18.74 -22.81
C THR A 664 -7.66 -18.78 -22.23
N LEU A 665 -7.47 -19.54 -21.16
CA LEU A 665 -6.14 -19.72 -20.56
C LEU A 665 -5.20 -20.50 -21.47
N SER A 666 -5.69 -21.46 -22.26
CA SER A 666 -4.89 -22.13 -23.28
C SER A 666 -4.39 -21.19 -24.36
N ALA A 667 -5.23 -20.26 -24.82
CA ALA A 667 -4.83 -19.25 -25.82
C ALA A 667 -3.82 -18.24 -25.24
N PHE A 668 -3.97 -17.85 -23.98
CA PHE A 668 -2.99 -17.02 -23.26
C PHE A 668 -1.64 -17.73 -23.12
N ALA A 669 -1.62 -18.98 -22.70
CA ALA A 669 -0.42 -19.78 -22.60
C ALA A 669 0.28 -19.96 -23.96
N GLU A 670 -0.48 -20.08 -25.04
CA GLU A 670 0.08 -20.15 -26.41
C GLU A 670 0.65 -18.79 -26.84
N TRP A 671 0.00 -17.69 -26.45
CA TRP A 671 0.47 -16.32 -26.72
C TRP A 671 1.81 -16.07 -26.01
N ILE A 672 1.94 -16.39 -24.72
CA ILE A 672 3.21 -16.30 -23.96
C ILE A 672 4.31 -17.12 -24.65
N ARG A 673 4.05 -18.36 -25.01
CA ARG A 673 5.08 -19.22 -25.65
C ARG A 673 5.52 -18.73 -27.03
N ARG A 674 4.69 -17.96 -27.74
CA ARG A 674 5.04 -17.39 -29.05
C ARG A 674 5.90 -16.13 -28.95
N SER A 675 5.75 -15.36 -27.88
CA SER A 675 6.54 -14.13 -27.69
C SER A 675 8.00 -14.40 -27.37
N GLU A 676 8.35 -15.63 -26.96
CA GLU A 676 9.68 -16.01 -26.43
C GLU A 676 10.10 -15.17 -25.19
N ASP A 677 9.17 -14.38 -24.62
CA ASP A 677 9.39 -13.58 -23.44
C ASP A 677 8.91 -14.32 -22.18
N THR A 678 9.49 -13.97 -21.06
CA THR A 678 8.95 -14.36 -19.76
C THR A 678 7.86 -13.37 -19.34
N PHE A 679 6.95 -13.81 -18.47
CA PHE A 679 5.86 -12.96 -17.96
C PHE A 679 5.76 -12.99 -16.45
N GLY A 680 5.24 -11.90 -15.88
CA GLY A 680 4.89 -11.82 -14.48
C GLY A 680 3.37 -11.92 -14.27
N TYR A 681 2.95 -12.50 -13.15
CA TYR A 681 1.54 -12.42 -12.79
C TYR A 681 1.37 -12.09 -11.31
N SER A 682 0.19 -11.54 -10.97
CA SER A 682 -0.19 -11.30 -9.58
C SER A 682 -1.12 -12.40 -9.09
N ALA A 683 -0.95 -12.79 -7.82
CA ALA A 683 -1.83 -13.76 -7.15
C ALA A 683 -2.05 -13.34 -5.69
N PRO A 684 -3.19 -13.71 -5.06
CA PRO A 684 -3.41 -13.53 -3.64
C PRO A 684 -2.41 -14.34 -2.79
N ARG A 685 -1.97 -13.77 -1.67
CA ARG A 685 -1.16 -14.54 -0.70
C ARG A 685 -1.93 -15.77 -0.23
N GLY A 686 -1.26 -16.90 -0.17
CA GLY A 686 -1.88 -18.19 0.20
C GLY A 686 -2.37 -19.04 -0.96
N LEU A 687 -2.32 -18.54 -2.21
CA LEU A 687 -2.73 -19.29 -3.40
C LEU A 687 -1.63 -20.20 -3.96
N GLY A 688 -0.53 -20.46 -3.24
CA GLY A 688 0.66 -21.14 -3.76
C GLY A 688 0.38 -22.42 -4.55
N ASP A 689 -0.34 -23.37 -3.97
CA ASP A 689 -0.64 -24.67 -4.61
C ASP A 689 -1.52 -24.52 -5.87
N ALA A 690 -2.50 -23.61 -5.86
CA ALA A 690 -3.36 -23.38 -7.03
C ALA A 690 -2.65 -22.56 -8.12
N ALA A 691 -1.73 -21.65 -7.74
CA ALA A 691 -0.85 -20.94 -8.67
C ALA A 691 0.12 -21.92 -9.36
N GLU A 692 0.71 -22.86 -8.59
CA GLU A 692 1.55 -23.92 -9.17
C GLU A 692 0.76 -24.85 -10.09
N ALA A 693 -0.47 -25.20 -9.72
CA ALA A 693 -1.34 -26.02 -10.56
C ALA A 693 -1.70 -25.32 -11.89
N PHE A 694 -1.95 -24.00 -11.85
CA PHE A 694 -2.15 -23.19 -13.04
C PHE A 694 -0.91 -23.19 -13.96
N GLU A 695 0.28 -22.96 -13.40
CA GLU A 695 1.53 -22.96 -14.16
C GLU A 695 1.81 -24.32 -14.81
N GLU A 696 1.55 -25.42 -14.08
CA GLU A 696 1.78 -26.78 -14.57
C GLU A 696 0.78 -27.18 -15.64
N ALA A 697 -0.51 -26.97 -15.41
CA ALA A 697 -1.58 -27.41 -16.30
C ALA A 697 -1.52 -26.71 -17.68
N TYR A 698 -1.19 -25.42 -17.66
CA TYR A 698 -1.05 -24.62 -18.89
C TYR A 698 0.38 -24.59 -19.45
N GLY A 699 1.32 -25.29 -18.81
CA GLY A 699 2.72 -25.39 -19.27
C GLY A 699 3.45 -24.05 -19.26
N LEU A 700 3.20 -23.21 -18.26
CA LEU A 700 3.74 -21.85 -18.11
C LEU A 700 4.96 -21.76 -17.19
N ARG A 701 5.26 -22.80 -16.42
CA ARG A 701 6.28 -22.80 -15.36
C ARG A 701 7.68 -22.30 -15.77
N GLU A 702 8.09 -22.56 -17.01
CA GLU A 702 9.38 -22.08 -17.54
C GLU A 702 9.31 -20.64 -18.09
N SER A 703 8.10 -20.10 -18.29
CA SER A 703 7.85 -18.78 -18.83
C SER A 703 7.55 -17.74 -17.75
N VAL A 704 7.33 -18.15 -16.48
CA VAL A 704 7.09 -17.23 -15.36
C VAL A 704 8.43 -16.70 -14.85
N ASP A 705 8.61 -15.39 -14.86
CA ASP A 705 9.78 -14.72 -14.30
C ASP A 705 9.55 -14.15 -12.90
N SER A 706 8.30 -13.77 -12.58
CA SER A 706 7.93 -13.24 -11.28
C SER A 706 6.48 -13.52 -10.91
N VAL A 707 6.26 -13.85 -9.63
CA VAL A 707 4.92 -13.88 -9.03
C VAL A 707 4.84 -12.76 -8.00
N ARG A 708 3.88 -11.84 -8.19
CA ARG A 708 3.62 -10.75 -7.27
C ARG A 708 2.43 -11.11 -6.37
N TRP A 709 2.72 -11.34 -5.10
CA TRP A 709 1.71 -11.67 -4.11
C TRP A 709 0.98 -10.40 -3.67
N ALA A 710 -0.27 -10.23 -4.10
CA ALA A 710 -1.11 -9.09 -3.76
C ALA A 710 -2.00 -9.39 -2.53
N GLU A 711 -2.21 -8.38 -1.71
CA GLU A 711 -3.11 -8.47 -0.55
C GLU A 711 -4.46 -7.80 -0.83
N THR A 712 -4.52 -6.92 -1.82
CA THR A 712 -5.76 -6.21 -2.19
C THR A 712 -6.01 -6.22 -3.69
N LEU A 713 -7.28 -6.18 -4.07
CA LEU A 713 -7.66 -6.07 -5.48
C LEU A 713 -7.16 -4.76 -6.12
N GLY A 714 -7.06 -3.69 -5.34
CA GLY A 714 -6.51 -2.41 -5.82
C GLY A 714 -5.02 -2.51 -6.20
N GLU A 715 -4.25 -3.36 -5.53
CA GLU A 715 -2.87 -3.68 -5.95
C GLU A 715 -2.86 -4.46 -7.26
N VAL A 716 -3.73 -5.46 -7.37
CA VAL A 716 -3.88 -6.24 -8.61
C VAL A 716 -4.22 -5.32 -9.78
N GLU A 717 -5.20 -4.44 -9.61
CA GLU A 717 -5.62 -3.47 -10.63
C GLU A 717 -4.46 -2.55 -11.03
N ALA A 718 -3.70 -2.05 -10.06
CA ALA A 718 -2.53 -1.20 -10.34
C ALA A 718 -1.45 -1.97 -11.11
N LEU A 719 -1.10 -3.19 -10.67
CA LEU A 719 -0.09 -4.00 -11.32
C LEU A 719 -0.44 -4.32 -12.78
N LEU A 720 -1.71 -4.66 -13.07
CA LEU A 720 -2.20 -4.91 -14.42
C LEU A 720 -2.24 -3.63 -15.27
N LYS A 721 -2.79 -2.53 -14.72
CA LYS A 721 -2.97 -1.25 -15.43
C LYS A 721 -1.62 -0.65 -15.86
N PHE A 722 -0.59 -0.81 -15.05
CA PHE A 722 0.75 -0.30 -15.34
C PHE A 722 1.64 -1.32 -16.07
N GLY A 723 1.11 -2.47 -16.46
CA GLY A 723 1.90 -3.50 -17.13
C GLY A 723 3.06 -4.06 -16.29
N ALA A 724 2.95 -3.96 -14.97
CA ALA A 724 3.93 -4.56 -14.06
C ALA A 724 3.75 -6.07 -13.94
N VAL A 725 2.61 -6.58 -14.36
CA VAL A 725 2.29 -7.99 -14.59
C VAL A 725 1.37 -8.10 -15.81
N GLU A 726 1.46 -9.20 -16.55
CA GLU A 726 0.64 -9.47 -17.73
C GLU A 726 -0.70 -10.09 -17.38
N ALA A 727 -0.79 -10.76 -16.23
CA ALA A 727 -2.00 -11.44 -15.77
C ALA A 727 -2.17 -11.32 -14.26
N ALA A 728 -3.36 -11.58 -13.76
CA ALA A 728 -3.59 -11.75 -12.33
C ALA A 728 -4.63 -12.84 -12.05
N ILE A 729 -4.40 -13.61 -11.00
CA ILE A 729 -5.37 -14.56 -10.47
C ILE A 729 -6.21 -13.82 -9.42
N VAL A 730 -7.51 -13.81 -9.62
CA VAL A 730 -8.47 -13.11 -8.75
C VAL A 730 -9.67 -14.02 -8.46
N ASP A 731 -10.43 -13.65 -7.45
CA ASP A 731 -11.70 -14.31 -7.14
C ASP A 731 -12.79 -13.91 -8.14
N ASN A 732 -13.62 -14.86 -8.59
CA ASN A 732 -14.75 -14.57 -9.47
C ASN A 732 -15.78 -13.64 -8.81
N LEU A 733 -15.89 -13.62 -7.50
CA LEU A 733 -16.75 -12.67 -6.79
C LEU A 733 -16.25 -11.22 -6.92
N GLU A 734 -15.01 -11.04 -7.34
CA GLU A 734 -14.35 -9.77 -7.60
C GLU A 734 -14.46 -9.30 -9.08
N GLU A 735 -15.47 -9.78 -9.83
CA GLU A 735 -15.71 -9.46 -11.27
C GLU A 735 -15.77 -7.96 -11.61
N THR A 736 -15.70 -7.07 -10.64
CA THR A 736 -15.60 -5.62 -10.88
C THR A 736 -14.36 -5.21 -11.68
N LEU A 737 -13.34 -6.05 -11.78
CA LEU A 737 -12.20 -5.84 -12.68
C LEU A 737 -12.60 -5.81 -14.15
N THR A 738 -13.62 -6.57 -14.58
CA THR A 738 -14.12 -6.50 -15.95
C THR A 738 -14.74 -5.14 -16.29
N SER A 739 -15.26 -4.43 -15.27
CA SER A 739 -15.75 -3.05 -15.42
C SER A 739 -14.61 -2.01 -15.45
N ALA A 740 -13.40 -2.40 -15.06
CA ALA A 740 -12.21 -1.55 -15.04
C ALA A 740 -11.32 -1.69 -16.30
N GLY A 741 -11.81 -2.40 -17.32
CA GLY A 741 -11.08 -2.59 -18.58
C GLY A 741 -10.17 -3.82 -18.60
N PHE A 742 -10.47 -4.82 -17.77
CA PHE A 742 -9.78 -6.11 -17.79
C PHE A 742 -10.72 -7.21 -18.29
N VAL A 743 -10.14 -8.27 -18.84
CA VAL A 743 -10.87 -9.40 -19.41
C VAL A 743 -10.56 -10.66 -18.60
N ALA A 744 -11.59 -11.33 -18.10
CA ALA A 744 -11.46 -12.63 -17.48
C ALA A 744 -11.28 -13.71 -18.55
N LEU A 745 -10.27 -14.55 -18.39
CA LEU A 745 -10.00 -15.67 -19.28
C LEU A 745 -10.78 -16.92 -18.83
N GLU A 746 -11.32 -17.65 -19.79
CA GLU A 746 -11.99 -18.92 -19.53
C GLU A 746 -10.95 -20.01 -19.15
N ASP A 747 -11.15 -20.67 -18.02
CA ASP A 747 -10.37 -21.83 -17.58
C ASP A 747 -10.83 -23.07 -18.32
N ASP A 748 -10.36 -23.25 -19.55
CA ASP A 748 -10.78 -24.30 -20.48
C ASP A 748 -10.24 -25.69 -20.13
N LEU A 749 -9.28 -25.80 -19.18
CA LEU A 749 -8.81 -27.05 -18.60
C LEU A 749 -9.43 -27.36 -17.21
N ALA A 750 -10.28 -26.46 -16.69
CA ALA A 750 -10.94 -26.58 -15.39
C ALA A 750 -9.95 -26.82 -14.23
N VAL A 751 -8.87 -26.06 -14.19
CA VAL A 751 -7.85 -26.12 -13.14
C VAL A 751 -8.36 -25.54 -11.83
N PHE A 752 -9.17 -24.48 -11.92
CA PHE A 752 -9.77 -23.83 -10.77
C PHE A 752 -11.18 -24.36 -10.50
N GLU A 753 -11.28 -25.28 -9.55
CA GLU A 753 -12.57 -25.85 -9.15
C GLU A 753 -13.44 -24.79 -8.45
N ALA A 754 -14.74 -24.82 -8.73
CA ALA A 754 -15.71 -23.98 -8.03
C ALA A 754 -16.04 -24.60 -6.66
N ALA A 755 -16.11 -23.77 -5.65
CA ALA A 755 -16.38 -24.17 -4.30
C ALA A 755 -17.56 -23.40 -3.69
N GLU A 756 -18.37 -24.05 -2.86
CA GLU A 756 -19.47 -23.41 -2.13
C GLU A 756 -18.94 -22.54 -1.00
N LEU A 757 -19.63 -21.42 -0.73
CA LEU A 757 -19.39 -20.65 0.48
C LEU A 757 -19.92 -21.40 1.70
N LEU A 758 -19.13 -21.45 2.75
CA LEU A 758 -19.49 -22.07 4.03
C LEU A 758 -19.50 -21.03 5.14
N VAL A 759 -20.41 -21.15 6.06
CA VAL A 759 -20.31 -20.56 7.39
C VAL A 759 -19.75 -21.62 8.32
N ALA A 760 -18.52 -21.42 8.81
CA ALA A 760 -17.94 -22.29 9.81
C ALA A 760 -18.16 -21.70 11.20
N PHE A 761 -18.51 -22.53 12.17
CA PHE A 761 -18.81 -22.11 13.54
C PHE A 761 -18.41 -23.18 14.56
N ARG A 762 -18.22 -22.76 15.79
CA ARG A 762 -17.76 -23.65 16.88
C ARG A 762 -18.71 -24.83 17.08
N THR A 763 -18.15 -26.01 17.22
CA THR A 763 -18.88 -27.26 17.51
C THR A 763 -19.71 -27.15 18.78
N GLY A 764 -20.96 -27.60 18.69
CA GLY A 764 -21.93 -27.57 19.79
C GLY A 764 -22.67 -26.22 19.95
N LEU A 765 -22.41 -25.21 19.11
CA LEU A 765 -23.09 -23.93 19.17
C LEU A 765 -24.59 -24.07 18.89
N LEU A 766 -25.00 -24.89 17.90
CA LEU A 766 -26.40 -25.13 17.59
C LEU A 766 -27.11 -25.94 18.70
N ALA A 767 -26.38 -26.80 19.39
CA ALA A 767 -26.97 -27.49 20.54
C ALA A 767 -27.26 -26.57 21.71
N ARG A 768 -26.47 -25.49 21.85
CA ARG A 768 -26.66 -24.44 22.85
C ARG A 768 -27.73 -23.41 22.44
N PHE A 769 -27.78 -23.10 21.17
CA PHE A 769 -28.65 -22.06 20.60
C PHE A 769 -29.29 -22.57 19.29
N PRO A 770 -30.35 -23.41 19.38
CA PRO A 770 -30.99 -23.99 18.20
C PRO A 770 -31.55 -22.98 17.21
N GLU A 771 -31.88 -21.77 17.67
CA GLU A 771 -32.41 -20.68 16.82
C GLU A 771 -31.43 -20.22 15.74
N ILE A 772 -30.15 -20.50 15.92
CA ILE A 772 -29.10 -20.18 14.93
C ILE A 772 -29.30 -21.01 13.65
N GLU A 773 -29.79 -22.24 13.76
CA GLU A 773 -30.07 -23.10 12.60
C GLU A 773 -31.09 -22.43 11.65
N ASP A 774 -32.17 -21.85 12.23
CA ASP A 774 -33.16 -21.09 11.45
C ASP A 774 -32.57 -19.85 10.78
N VAL A 775 -31.63 -19.16 11.43
CA VAL A 775 -30.96 -18.00 10.88
C VAL A 775 -30.09 -18.39 9.68
N LEU A 776 -29.26 -19.41 9.84
CA LEU A 776 -28.39 -19.91 8.77
C LEU A 776 -29.21 -20.47 7.59
N GLY A 777 -30.29 -21.19 7.85
CA GLY A 777 -31.22 -21.66 6.82
C GLY A 777 -31.83 -20.54 5.99
N ARG A 778 -32.31 -19.47 6.64
CA ARG A 778 -32.85 -18.31 5.94
C ARG A 778 -31.79 -17.58 5.13
N LEU A 779 -30.55 -17.49 5.62
CA LEU A 779 -29.44 -16.89 4.88
C LEU A 779 -29.06 -17.73 3.67
N ALA A 780 -29.08 -19.06 3.79
CA ALA A 780 -28.83 -19.95 2.66
C ALA A 780 -29.87 -19.79 1.54
N ASP A 781 -31.12 -19.56 1.87
CA ASP A 781 -32.19 -19.29 0.88
C ASP A 781 -32.01 -17.97 0.11
N LEU A 782 -31.30 -17.01 0.67
CA LEU A 782 -31.15 -15.65 0.12
C LEU A 782 -29.82 -15.40 -0.58
N LEU A 783 -28.75 -16.02 -0.11
CA LEU A 783 -27.39 -15.78 -0.59
C LEU A 783 -27.02 -16.73 -1.73
N THR A 784 -27.50 -16.44 -2.92
CA THR A 784 -27.05 -17.10 -4.16
C THR A 784 -25.82 -16.39 -4.72
N THR A 785 -25.06 -17.04 -5.63
CA THR A 785 -23.92 -16.41 -6.32
C THR A 785 -24.28 -15.06 -6.92
N ALA A 786 -25.42 -14.97 -7.62
CA ALA A 786 -25.90 -13.73 -8.22
C ALA A 786 -26.23 -12.64 -7.18
N ALA A 787 -26.77 -13.03 -6.01
CA ALA A 787 -27.04 -12.08 -4.93
C ALA A 787 -25.75 -11.53 -4.35
N VAL A 788 -24.74 -12.36 -4.12
CA VAL A 788 -23.44 -11.95 -3.59
C VAL A 788 -22.72 -11.05 -4.58
N HIS A 789 -22.72 -11.37 -5.88
CA HIS A 789 -22.19 -10.47 -6.94
C HIS A 789 -22.86 -9.09 -6.96
N ASP A 790 -24.19 -9.04 -6.90
CA ASP A 790 -24.92 -7.76 -6.87
C ASP A 790 -24.53 -6.92 -5.64
N LEU A 791 -24.38 -7.57 -4.48
CA LEU A 791 -23.97 -6.90 -3.24
C LEU A 791 -22.54 -6.32 -3.34
N ILE A 792 -21.59 -7.11 -3.83
CA ILE A 792 -20.20 -6.66 -4.03
C ILE A 792 -20.16 -5.52 -5.07
N GLY A 793 -20.91 -5.66 -6.17
CA GLY A 793 -21.02 -4.62 -7.19
C GLY A 793 -21.55 -3.29 -6.65
N ARG A 794 -22.51 -3.31 -5.72
CA ARG A 794 -23.03 -2.09 -5.07
C ARG A 794 -21.99 -1.38 -4.20
N VAL A 795 -21.15 -2.12 -3.52
CA VAL A 795 -20.06 -1.53 -2.72
C VAL A 795 -19.00 -0.94 -3.64
N ARG A 796 -18.53 -1.69 -4.64
CA ARG A 796 -17.39 -1.29 -5.47
C ARG A 796 -17.74 -0.27 -6.54
N LEU A 797 -18.79 -0.55 -7.33
CA LEU A 797 -19.16 0.33 -8.48
C LEU A 797 -19.96 1.56 -8.03
N LEU A 798 -20.82 1.43 -7.01
CA LEU A 798 -21.63 2.52 -6.52
C LEU A 798 -21.03 3.20 -5.28
N GLN A 799 -19.83 2.77 -4.86
CA GLN A 799 -19.11 3.29 -3.68
C GLN A 799 -19.99 3.35 -2.43
N ARG A 800 -20.83 2.31 -2.21
CA ARG A 800 -21.69 2.20 -1.05
C ARG A 800 -20.93 1.50 0.08
N GLU A 801 -21.20 1.88 1.32
CA GLU A 801 -20.64 1.21 2.48
C GLU A 801 -21.17 -0.23 2.59
N PRO A 802 -20.30 -1.22 2.87
CA PRO A 802 -20.68 -2.63 3.02
C PRO A 802 -21.82 -2.83 4.01
N GLU A 803 -21.78 -2.11 5.12
CA GLU A 803 -22.80 -2.10 6.18
C GLU A 803 -24.16 -1.66 5.65
N ALA A 804 -24.23 -0.55 4.94
CA ALA A 804 -25.48 -0.03 4.38
C ALA A 804 -26.04 -0.97 3.30
N VAL A 805 -25.18 -1.63 2.54
CA VAL A 805 -25.58 -2.60 1.50
C VAL A 805 -26.16 -3.85 2.15
N ALA A 806 -25.49 -4.40 3.18
CA ALA A 806 -25.95 -5.56 3.94
C ALA A 806 -27.29 -5.30 4.64
N TRP A 807 -27.40 -4.19 5.34
CA TRP A 807 -28.64 -3.76 6.00
C TRP A 807 -29.81 -3.69 5.01
N LYS A 808 -29.63 -2.93 3.92
CA LYS A 808 -30.67 -2.75 2.91
C LYS A 808 -31.08 -4.05 2.24
N PHE A 809 -30.13 -4.96 2.00
CA PHE A 809 -30.42 -6.28 1.47
C PHE A 809 -31.36 -7.05 2.40
N LEU A 810 -31.06 -7.11 3.68
CA LEU A 810 -31.88 -7.83 4.67
C LEU A 810 -33.25 -7.21 4.87
N VAL A 811 -33.35 -5.89 4.90
CA VAL A 811 -34.64 -5.17 4.96
C VAL A 811 -35.52 -5.48 3.74
N VAL A 812 -34.95 -5.37 2.51
CA VAL A 812 -35.69 -5.67 1.28
C VAL A 812 -36.14 -7.12 1.20
N ARG A 813 -35.40 -8.03 1.82
CA ARG A 813 -35.73 -9.47 1.89
C ARG A 813 -36.62 -9.84 3.08
N GLY A 814 -36.99 -8.87 3.93
CA GLY A 814 -37.89 -9.07 5.06
C GLY A 814 -37.29 -9.81 6.25
N LEU A 815 -35.95 -9.83 6.33
CA LEU A 815 -35.22 -10.38 7.48
C LEU A 815 -35.03 -9.36 8.60
N LEU A 816 -35.02 -8.07 8.26
CA LEU A 816 -35.00 -6.96 9.22
C LEU A 816 -36.21 -6.07 9.03
N GLN A 817 -36.65 -5.40 10.12
CA GLN A 817 -37.67 -4.35 10.07
C GLN A 817 -36.97 -3.00 9.77
N GLU A 818 -37.62 -2.08 9.00
CA GLU A 818 -37.10 -0.74 8.70
C GLU A 818 -36.85 0.08 9.96
#